data_8c23548cce4e96c53ced5b37ad0c5041
#
_entry.id   8c23548cce4e96c53ced5b37ad0c5041
#
_cell.length_a   1.000
_cell.length_b   1.000
_cell.length_c   1.000
_cell.angle_alpha   90.00
_cell.angle_beta   90.00
_cell.angle_gamma   90.00
#
_symmetry.space_group_name_H-M   'P 1'
#
loop_
_entity.id
_entity.type
_entity.pdbx_description
1 polymer ?
#
loop_
_entity_poly.entity_id
_entity_poly.type
_entity_poly.pdbx_seq_one_letter_code
_entity_poly.pdbx_strand_id
1 'polypeptide(L)'
;MRTLKALALLLIAPITLVAQIDRSKAPSSGPAPIIELGESTVQSLDNGLKVIVVENHRLPQVSYNIYLEHTPIAEGNKVGVLGMFGELMRSGTDSRTKAELDEAVDFIGGSLYASSSNLGGRSLTKHSSELLSLMTDVLYNPSFPESEISKLKTNTLSGLAASETSPNDISSNLTRTLLYGENHPYGEVTTAETIEAITREDFVNHHDTYFRPNIAYLVIVGDITPEVALAQAEEHFGHWKKGNVPYQRWETPARPIGQKVCLAPLEGSVQSILKLTHIVNLRPGSEDAIAVSVMNSILGGGAFSGRLMQNLREDKAFTYGARSSISTDPLIGSFVAYADVRNEVTDSAVTEFMYEIRRMIHEPVDSASLSMTKSYMTGSFARSLESPGTVARFALNIERYNLPEDYYATYLEKLNAITIEDIQRVAQKYLKPDQIFITCVGSPDVAESLRPFATSGQVELFDAYGKQKIERKEATGVTIESIATAHYDAIGGAKKVSKIKSWVKSGSVEFAGSMTFGYEQSASFKKGAVGSNTSYSMSGQSMITTTVTPEGGKVDQMGQVQSFDEGSELKYMQWTELSPNFLLNYSEYGFSAELLGIENINGVEYYLIQYSNDDDSTLDTYYFEIESGLLRISKNTSNSEGGTVTSTMEYNKYIDLGDGILFPLEVKTQSGPQSTTVRISTVEINTTIDPSKISL
;
A
#
# COMPACT_ATOMS: atom_id res chain seq x y z
N MET A 1 -55.87 -0.62 67.69
CA MET A 1 -54.63 -0.08 67.05
C MET A 1 -53.75 -1.14 66.36
N ARG A 2 -53.78 -2.45 66.71
CA ARG A 2 -52.99 -3.50 66.01
C ARG A 2 -53.59 -3.90 64.65
N THR A 3 -54.90 -3.87 64.50
CA THR A 3 -55.62 -4.23 63.26
C THR A 3 -55.53 -3.15 62.18
N LEU A 4 -55.43 -1.85 62.51
CA LEU A 4 -55.21 -0.77 61.53
C LEU A 4 -53.81 -0.75 60.93
N LYS A 5 -52.78 -1.17 61.73
CA LYS A 5 -51.38 -1.28 61.20
C LYS A 5 -51.18 -2.45 60.23
N ALA A 6 -51.94 -3.55 60.41
CA ALA A 6 -51.89 -4.69 59.49
C ALA A 6 -52.61 -4.37 58.16
N LEU A 7 -53.71 -3.58 58.19
CA LEU A 7 -54.40 -3.17 56.99
C LEU A 7 -53.60 -2.11 56.14
N ALA A 8 -52.81 -1.27 56.78
CA ALA A 8 -51.92 -0.30 56.14
C ALA A 8 -50.71 -0.97 55.43
N LEU A 9 -50.19 -2.09 56.03
CA LEU A 9 -49.12 -2.88 55.41
C LEU A 9 -49.61 -3.71 54.20
N LEU A 10 -50.86 -4.17 54.16
CA LEU A 10 -51.46 -4.89 53.06
C LEU A 10 -51.83 -4.00 51.87
N LEU A 11 -52.03 -2.70 52.06
CA LEU A 11 -52.30 -1.75 51.01
C LEU A 11 -51.03 -1.17 50.33
N ILE A 12 -49.85 -1.30 50.96
CA ILE A 12 -48.56 -0.88 50.36
C ILE A 12 -47.94 -2.03 49.55
N ALA A 13 -48.25 -3.29 49.81
CA ALA A 13 -47.67 -4.44 49.11
C ALA A 13 -47.97 -4.53 47.59
N PRO A 14 -49.15 -4.14 47.06
CA PRO A 14 -49.36 -4.19 45.64
C PRO A 14 -48.72 -3.03 44.85
N ILE A 15 -48.34 -1.92 45.51
CA ILE A 15 -47.71 -0.77 44.82
C ILE A 15 -46.24 -1.04 44.51
N THR A 16 -45.57 -1.88 45.27
CA THR A 16 -44.18 -2.26 45.00
C THR A 16 -43.99 -3.33 43.92
N LEU A 17 -45.08 -4.05 43.56
CA LEU A 17 -45.04 -5.06 42.50
C LEU A 17 -45.17 -4.45 41.05
N VAL A 18 -45.67 -3.21 40.92
CA VAL A 18 -45.80 -2.54 39.65
C VAL A 18 -44.52 -1.83 39.21
N ALA A 19 -43.55 -1.72 40.09
CA ALA A 19 -42.25 -1.02 39.83
C ALA A 19 -41.09 -1.97 39.48
N GLN A 20 -41.34 -3.26 39.26
CA GLN A 20 -40.29 -4.14 38.74
C GLN A 20 -40.15 -3.88 37.23
N ILE A 21 -39.03 -3.20 36.90
CA ILE A 21 -38.59 -3.06 35.51
C ILE A 21 -38.42 -4.48 34.97
N ASP A 22 -39.17 -4.78 33.90
CA ASP A 22 -39.05 -6.03 33.17
C ASP A 22 -37.66 -6.08 32.51
N ARG A 23 -36.72 -6.70 33.16
CA ARG A 23 -35.33 -6.85 32.70
C ARG A 23 -35.19 -7.86 31.57
N SER A 24 -36.25 -8.57 31.18
CA SER A 24 -36.22 -9.46 30.02
C SER A 24 -36.32 -8.70 28.69
N LYS A 25 -36.70 -7.43 28.74
CA LYS A 25 -36.78 -6.55 27.58
C LYS A 25 -35.82 -5.38 27.74
N ALA A 26 -35.05 -5.12 26.70
CA ALA A 26 -34.27 -3.89 26.64
C ALA A 26 -35.19 -2.66 26.73
N PRO A 27 -34.80 -1.59 27.42
CA PRO A 27 -35.52 -0.33 27.38
C PRO A 27 -35.74 0.12 25.93
N SER A 28 -36.95 0.66 25.62
CA SER A 28 -37.13 1.32 24.33
C SER A 28 -36.17 2.45 24.15
N SER A 29 -35.59 2.57 22.96
CA SER A 29 -34.72 3.69 22.62
C SER A 29 -35.45 5.00 22.87
N GLY A 30 -34.81 5.97 23.54
CA GLY A 30 -35.26 7.35 23.57
C GLY A 30 -35.25 7.98 22.17
N PRO A 31 -35.86 9.16 21.99
CA PRO A 31 -35.71 9.92 20.77
C PRO A 31 -34.22 10.19 20.51
N ALA A 32 -33.84 10.24 19.22
CA ALA A 32 -32.46 10.59 18.85
C ALA A 32 -32.09 11.93 19.50
N PRO A 33 -30.90 12.06 20.12
CA PRO A 33 -30.49 13.31 20.72
C PRO A 33 -30.39 14.40 19.65
N ILE A 34 -30.87 15.60 19.98
CA ILE A 34 -30.60 16.78 19.17
C ILE A 34 -29.12 17.11 19.37
N ILE A 35 -28.38 17.16 18.27
CA ILE A 35 -26.95 17.41 18.30
C ILE A 35 -26.71 18.88 18.07
N GLU A 36 -26.24 19.55 19.12
CA GLU A 36 -25.60 20.85 19.01
C GLU A 36 -24.08 20.59 18.90
N LEU A 37 -23.55 20.74 17.70
CA LEU A 37 -22.10 20.80 17.50
C LEU A 37 -21.62 22.07 18.21
N GLY A 38 -20.61 21.97 19.04
CA GLY A 38 -19.98 23.16 19.64
C GLY A 38 -19.48 24.09 18.54
N GLU A 39 -19.53 25.40 18.80
CA GLU A 39 -19.05 26.40 17.83
C GLU A 39 -17.52 26.28 17.67
N SER A 40 -17.06 26.39 16.42
CA SER A 40 -15.64 26.53 16.08
C SER A 40 -15.43 27.81 15.28
N THR A 41 -14.35 28.54 15.61
CA THR A 41 -13.92 29.71 14.84
C THR A 41 -12.79 29.24 13.89
N VAL A 42 -12.94 29.55 12.60
CA VAL A 42 -11.91 29.26 11.59
C VAL A 42 -11.44 30.57 10.97
N GLN A 43 -10.12 30.81 11.00
CA GLN A 43 -9.51 31.97 10.38
C GLN A 43 -8.16 31.60 9.72
N SER A 44 -7.83 32.27 8.62
CA SER A 44 -6.53 32.13 7.97
C SER A 44 -5.65 33.33 8.29
N LEU A 45 -4.39 33.08 8.64
CA LEU A 45 -3.37 34.13 8.77
C LEU A 45 -2.80 34.50 7.38
N ASP A 46 -2.14 35.63 7.26
CA ASP A 46 -1.55 36.12 6.00
C ASP A 46 -0.51 35.18 5.41
N ASN A 47 0.15 34.38 6.24
CA ASN A 47 1.10 33.34 5.81
C ASN A 47 0.44 32.05 5.38
N GLY A 48 -0.90 31.96 5.34
CA GLY A 48 -1.68 30.82 4.87
C GLY A 48 -1.95 29.76 5.92
N LEU A 49 -1.46 29.91 7.16
CA LEU A 49 -1.82 29.04 8.29
C LEU A 49 -3.32 29.17 8.59
N LYS A 50 -4.04 28.06 8.58
CA LYS A 50 -5.45 28.03 9.00
C LYS A 50 -5.52 27.75 10.51
N VAL A 51 -6.19 28.61 11.25
CA VAL A 51 -6.38 28.50 12.70
C VAL A 51 -7.81 28.09 12.98
N ILE A 52 -7.98 27.02 13.74
CA ILE A 52 -9.27 26.47 14.16
C ILE A 52 -9.32 26.54 15.69
N VAL A 53 -10.28 27.23 16.24
CA VAL A 53 -10.42 27.41 17.69
C VAL A 53 -11.73 26.79 18.17
N VAL A 54 -11.65 25.97 19.22
CA VAL A 54 -12.79 25.42 19.94
C VAL A 54 -12.68 25.78 21.40
N GLU A 55 -13.51 26.71 21.81
CA GLU A 55 -13.57 27.23 23.18
C GLU A 55 -14.23 26.22 24.14
N ASN A 56 -13.58 25.94 25.28
CA ASN A 56 -14.13 25.07 26.32
C ASN A 56 -13.55 25.35 27.70
N HIS A 57 -14.36 25.96 28.58
CA HIS A 57 -13.97 26.39 29.92
C HIS A 57 -14.21 25.34 31.03
N ARG A 58 -14.47 24.08 30.72
CA ARG A 58 -14.73 23.05 31.72
C ARG A 58 -13.50 22.72 32.59
N LEU A 59 -12.32 22.81 32.00
CA LEU A 59 -11.04 22.64 32.68
C LEU A 59 -10.09 23.77 32.29
N PRO A 60 -9.25 24.30 33.21
CA PRO A 60 -8.33 25.38 32.96
C PRO A 60 -7.07 24.87 32.18
N GLN A 61 -7.28 24.33 31.00
CA GLN A 61 -6.23 23.81 30.15
C GLN A 61 -6.48 24.15 28.68
N VAL A 62 -5.40 24.27 27.92
CA VAL A 62 -5.42 24.54 26.50
C VAL A 62 -4.44 23.60 25.77
N SER A 63 -4.82 23.20 24.58
CA SER A 63 -3.98 22.41 23.66
C SER A 63 -3.84 23.13 22.32
N TYR A 64 -2.64 23.09 21.76
CA TYR A 64 -2.28 23.62 20.45
C TYR A 64 -1.74 22.49 19.61
N ASN A 65 -2.30 22.30 18.40
CA ASN A 65 -1.91 21.20 17.52
C ASN A 65 -1.74 21.73 16.09
N ILE A 66 -0.55 21.63 15.56
CA ILE A 66 -0.24 21.90 14.16
C ILE A 66 -0.36 20.59 13.40
N TYR A 67 -1.18 20.56 12.36
CA TYR A 67 -1.31 19.45 11.41
C TYR A 67 -0.83 19.91 10.04
N LEU A 68 0.05 19.14 9.41
CA LEU A 68 0.51 19.40 8.05
C LEU A 68 -0.28 18.53 7.07
N GLU A 69 -0.71 19.14 5.97
CA GLU A 69 -1.45 18.44 4.91
C GLU A 69 -0.59 18.36 3.65
N HIS A 70 -0.05 17.20 3.37
CA HIS A 70 0.70 16.89 2.17
C HIS A 70 0.33 15.49 1.66
N THR A 71 0.65 15.23 0.40
CA THR A 71 0.52 13.86 -0.15
C THR A 71 1.46 12.91 0.59
N PRO A 72 1.10 11.62 0.71
CA PRO A 72 2.01 10.62 1.28
C PRO A 72 3.38 10.66 0.61
N ILE A 73 4.43 10.51 1.42
CA ILE A 73 5.83 10.63 1.00
C ILE A 73 6.42 9.23 0.94
N ALA A 74 7.03 8.87 -0.19
CA ALA A 74 7.87 7.67 -0.25
C ALA A 74 9.26 7.99 0.29
N GLU A 75 9.75 7.12 1.17
CA GLU A 75 11.05 7.26 1.82
C GLU A 75 12.17 6.49 1.06
N GLY A 76 11.77 5.55 0.17
CA GLY A 76 12.68 4.79 -0.70
C GLY A 76 13.71 3.98 0.09
N ASN A 77 14.99 4.20 -0.17
CA ASN A 77 16.07 3.49 0.54
C ASN A 77 16.32 4.01 1.98
N LYS A 78 15.50 4.93 2.49
CA LYS A 78 15.61 5.54 3.83
C LYS A 78 14.32 5.39 4.63
N VAL A 79 13.57 4.32 4.38
CA VAL A 79 12.33 4.03 5.12
C VAL A 79 12.62 3.96 6.62
N GLY A 80 11.90 4.79 7.38
CA GLY A 80 12.10 4.99 8.81
C GLY A 80 12.39 6.45 9.20
N VAL A 81 12.77 7.32 8.24
CA VAL A 81 12.97 8.76 8.49
C VAL A 81 11.72 9.36 9.11
N LEU A 82 10.55 9.16 8.48
CA LEU A 82 9.29 9.71 8.97
C LEU A 82 8.89 9.14 10.33
N GLY A 83 9.21 7.86 10.59
CA GLY A 83 8.96 7.21 11.87
C GLY A 83 9.81 7.78 13.00
N MET A 84 11.07 8.09 12.72
CA MET A 84 12.03 8.62 13.69
C MET A 84 11.91 10.14 13.89
N PHE A 85 11.36 10.85 12.89
CA PHE A 85 11.37 12.30 12.80
C PHE A 85 10.80 12.99 14.05
N GLY A 86 9.65 12.56 14.53
CA GLY A 86 8.97 13.22 15.63
C GLY A 86 9.73 13.18 16.97
N GLU A 87 10.41 12.08 17.26
CA GLU A 87 11.27 11.97 18.45
C GLU A 87 12.50 12.88 18.31
N LEU A 88 13.15 12.86 17.15
CA LEU A 88 14.34 13.66 16.89
C LEU A 88 14.05 15.15 16.84
N MET A 89 12.88 15.58 16.31
CA MET A 89 12.46 16.98 16.31
C MET A 89 12.37 17.55 17.74
N ARG A 90 12.06 16.70 18.73
CA ARG A 90 11.97 17.09 20.16
C ARG A 90 13.24 16.73 20.94
N SER A 91 14.29 16.25 20.28
CA SER A 91 15.53 15.85 20.94
C SER A 91 16.52 17.00 21.18
N GLY A 92 16.07 18.25 21.02
CA GLY A 92 16.80 19.47 21.28
C GLY A 92 16.54 20.54 20.23
N THR A 93 16.87 21.76 20.60
CA THR A 93 16.81 22.94 19.73
C THR A 93 18.18 23.62 19.69
N ASP A 94 18.31 24.68 18.91
CA ASP A 94 19.54 25.49 18.90
C ASP A 94 19.82 26.14 20.27
N SER A 95 18.78 26.32 21.09
CA SER A 95 18.86 27.00 22.39
C SER A 95 18.78 26.06 23.60
N ARG A 96 18.32 24.82 23.43
CA ARG A 96 18.08 23.84 24.51
C ARG A 96 18.51 22.44 24.10
N THR A 97 19.18 21.76 25.01
CA THR A 97 19.38 20.31 24.94
C THR A 97 18.03 19.59 25.15
N LYS A 98 17.99 18.28 24.82
CA LYS A 98 16.82 17.44 25.10
C LYS A 98 16.42 17.48 26.57
N ALA A 99 17.38 17.36 27.49
CA ALA A 99 17.13 17.36 28.93
C ALA A 99 16.52 18.70 29.40
N GLU A 100 17.04 19.83 28.93
CA GLU A 100 16.52 21.17 29.28
C GLU A 100 15.12 21.39 28.69
N LEU A 101 14.84 20.87 27.50
CA LEU A 101 13.50 20.92 26.89
C LEU A 101 12.49 20.07 27.70
N ASP A 102 12.87 18.82 28.02
CA ASP A 102 12.03 17.92 28.81
C ASP A 102 11.76 18.53 30.22
N GLU A 103 12.78 19.07 30.91
CA GLU A 103 12.61 19.76 32.20
C GLU A 103 11.68 20.98 32.11
N ALA A 104 11.80 21.77 31.05
CA ALA A 104 10.92 22.94 30.85
C ALA A 104 9.45 22.54 30.62
N VAL A 105 9.20 21.45 29.88
CA VAL A 105 7.85 20.88 29.66
C VAL A 105 7.29 20.33 30.97
N ASP A 106 8.08 19.58 31.73
CA ASP A 106 7.69 19.01 33.03
C ASP A 106 7.41 20.11 34.06
N PHE A 107 8.21 21.20 34.09
CA PHE A 107 8.03 22.32 35.00
C PHE A 107 6.64 23.01 34.88
N ILE A 108 6.12 23.14 33.65
CA ILE A 108 4.78 23.69 33.41
C ILE A 108 3.68 22.61 33.56
N GLY A 109 4.01 21.37 33.91
CA GLY A 109 3.07 20.25 33.93
C GLY A 109 2.40 20.01 32.59
N GLY A 110 3.10 20.30 31.51
CA GLY A 110 2.62 20.22 30.13
C GLY A 110 2.97 18.90 29.44
N SER A 111 2.64 18.83 28.18
CA SER A 111 3.11 17.80 27.26
C SER A 111 3.44 18.42 25.91
N LEU A 112 4.49 17.91 25.27
CA LEU A 112 4.91 18.28 23.93
C LEU A 112 5.14 17.01 23.12
N TYR A 113 4.62 16.92 21.89
CA TYR A 113 4.77 15.77 21.01
C TYR A 113 4.88 16.22 19.56
N ALA A 114 5.58 15.43 18.77
CA ALA A 114 5.76 15.68 17.36
C ALA A 114 5.72 14.36 16.56
N SER A 115 5.43 14.47 15.28
CA SER A 115 5.58 13.44 14.26
C SER A 115 6.09 14.09 12.97
N SER A 116 6.24 13.33 11.91
CA SER A 116 6.62 13.86 10.59
C SER A 116 5.60 14.83 9.97
N SER A 117 4.37 14.90 10.52
CA SER A 117 3.30 15.76 10.00
C SER A 117 2.48 16.48 11.10
N ASN A 118 2.95 16.43 12.34
CA ASN A 118 2.25 17.05 13.46
C ASN A 118 3.23 17.56 14.52
N LEU A 119 2.90 18.70 15.13
CA LEU A 119 3.52 19.20 16.34
C LEU A 119 2.43 19.68 17.28
N GLY A 120 2.38 19.16 18.49
CA GLY A 120 1.35 19.54 19.44
C GLY A 120 1.83 19.63 20.88
N GLY A 121 1.09 20.41 21.68
CA GLY A 121 1.33 20.55 23.09
C GLY A 121 0.06 20.85 23.87
N ARG A 122 0.11 20.59 25.17
CA ARG A 122 -0.97 20.89 26.11
C ARG A 122 -0.39 21.35 27.43
N SER A 123 -1.03 22.34 28.05
CA SER A 123 -0.71 22.80 29.42
C SER A 123 -1.97 23.35 30.14
N LEU A 124 -1.80 23.73 31.40
CA LEU A 124 -2.76 24.57 32.03
C LEU A 124 -2.78 25.96 31.33
N THR A 125 -3.95 26.60 31.26
CA THR A 125 -4.13 27.88 30.57
C THR A 125 -3.15 28.95 31.06
N LYS A 126 -2.83 28.97 32.35
CA LYS A 126 -1.86 29.94 32.94
C LYS A 126 -0.44 29.78 32.41
N HIS A 127 -0.10 28.63 31.77
CA HIS A 127 1.19 28.32 31.18
C HIS A 127 1.15 28.24 29.65
N SER A 128 0.09 28.74 29.02
CA SER A 128 -0.07 28.70 27.57
C SER A 128 1.06 29.43 26.82
N SER A 129 1.53 30.54 27.35
CA SER A 129 2.60 31.35 26.76
C SER A 129 3.95 30.62 26.80
N GLU A 130 4.27 30.00 27.94
CA GLU A 130 5.47 29.18 28.08
C GLU A 130 5.43 27.96 27.15
N LEU A 131 4.28 27.27 27.05
CA LEU A 131 4.09 26.14 26.12
C LEU A 131 4.30 26.61 24.68
N LEU A 132 3.69 27.70 24.24
CA LEU A 132 3.86 28.25 22.90
C LEU A 132 5.30 28.61 22.60
N SER A 133 6.02 29.18 23.59
CA SER A 133 7.47 29.43 23.44
C SER A 133 8.29 28.17 23.21
N LEU A 134 7.98 27.07 23.92
CA LEU A 134 8.64 25.77 23.72
C LEU A 134 8.26 25.16 22.38
N MET A 135 6.97 25.21 22.01
CA MET A 135 6.51 24.70 20.72
C MET A 135 7.15 25.42 19.54
N THR A 136 7.26 26.74 19.59
CA THR A 136 7.85 27.53 18.51
C THR A 136 9.38 27.36 18.44
N ASP A 137 10.05 27.14 19.56
CA ASP A 137 11.47 26.81 19.57
C ASP A 137 11.73 25.45 18.86
N VAL A 138 10.92 24.43 19.16
CA VAL A 138 10.98 23.14 18.46
C VAL A 138 10.56 23.25 17.00
N LEU A 139 9.57 24.09 16.68
CA LEU A 139 9.09 24.29 15.30
C LEU A 139 10.13 24.96 14.41
N TYR A 140 10.83 25.98 14.93
CA TYR A 140 11.72 26.82 14.10
C TYR A 140 13.17 26.40 14.14
N ASN A 141 13.62 25.82 15.24
CA ASN A 141 15.04 25.61 15.53
C ASN A 141 15.36 24.16 16.00
N PRO A 142 14.78 23.10 15.42
CA PRO A 142 15.12 21.74 15.83
C PRO A 142 16.57 21.44 15.45
N SER A 143 17.38 20.97 16.39
CA SER A 143 18.82 20.78 16.18
C SER A 143 19.19 19.42 15.58
N PHE A 144 18.32 18.40 15.69
CA PHE A 144 18.57 17.02 15.26
C PHE A 144 19.97 16.52 15.68
N PRO A 145 20.26 16.33 16.98
CA PRO A 145 21.60 16.03 17.46
C PRO A 145 22.06 14.63 16.98
N GLU A 146 23.27 14.53 16.45
CA GLU A 146 23.85 13.26 15.97
C GLU A 146 23.90 12.17 17.05
N SER A 147 24.11 12.54 18.32
CA SER A 147 24.09 11.60 19.43
C SER A 147 22.72 10.98 19.65
N GLU A 148 21.63 11.75 19.51
CA GLU A 148 20.27 11.24 19.65
C GLU A 148 19.84 10.43 18.41
N ILE A 149 20.29 10.83 17.21
CA ILE A 149 20.12 10.05 15.97
C ILE A 149 20.76 8.66 16.14
N SER A 150 22.02 8.61 16.55
CA SER A 150 22.74 7.35 16.74
C SER A 150 22.08 6.44 17.77
N LYS A 151 21.61 7.02 18.88
CA LYS A 151 20.89 6.30 19.93
C LYS A 151 19.55 5.76 19.41
N LEU A 152 18.78 6.58 18.70
CA LEU A 152 17.49 6.17 18.16
C LEU A 152 17.63 5.11 17.08
N LYS A 153 18.63 5.20 16.19
CA LYS A 153 18.97 4.14 15.24
C LYS A 153 19.24 2.81 15.95
N THR A 154 20.07 2.81 16.98
CA THR A 154 20.38 1.60 17.77
C THR A 154 19.10 0.98 18.37
N ASN A 155 18.23 1.80 18.94
CA ASN A 155 16.96 1.36 19.51
C ASN A 155 16.05 0.78 18.42
N THR A 156 15.95 1.45 17.27
CA THR A 156 15.14 1.02 16.14
C THR A 156 15.62 -0.31 15.57
N LEU A 157 16.95 -0.47 15.36
CA LEU A 157 17.54 -1.73 14.89
C LEU A 157 17.27 -2.88 15.88
N SER A 158 17.36 -2.62 17.18
CA SER A 158 17.00 -3.61 18.21
C SER A 158 15.51 -3.97 18.15
N GLY A 159 14.65 -3.00 17.92
CA GLY A 159 13.21 -3.21 17.73
C GLY A 159 12.90 -4.00 16.47
N LEU A 160 13.56 -3.73 15.36
CA LEU A 160 13.41 -4.48 14.11
C LEU A 160 13.78 -5.96 14.29
N ALA A 161 14.90 -6.26 14.97
CA ALA A 161 15.30 -7.63 15.24
C ALA A 161 14.23 -8.39 16.06
N ALA A 162 13.57 -7.72 17.01
CA ALA A 162 12.45 -8.32 17.75
C ALA A 162 11.20 -8.48 16.88
N SER A 163 10.95 -7.56 15.94
CA SER A 163 9.78 -7.60 15.06
C SER A 163 9.82 -8.74 14.04
N GLU A 164 11.00 -9.26 13.68
CA GLU A 164 11.15 -10.42 12.79
C GLU A 164 10.51 -11.70 13.32
N THR A 165 10.31 -11.80 14.62
CA THR A 165 9.65 -12.95 15.29
C THR A 165 8.28 -12.59 15.86
N SER A 166 7.83 -11.37 15.69
CA SER A 166 6.52 -10.88 16.12
C SER A 166 5.46 -11.19 15.08
N PRO A 167 4.48 -12.09 15.36
CA PRO A 167 3.47 -12.44 14.37
C PRO A 167 2.65 -11.25 13.89
N ASN A 168 2.41 -10.25 14.76
CA ASN A 168 1.65 -9.04 14.43
C ASN A 168 2.42 -8.12 13.50
N ASP A 169 3.73 -7.94 13.73
CA ASP A 169 4.57 -7.08 12.90
C ASP A 169 4.77 -7.71 11.52
N ILE A 170 5.04 -9.01 11.46
CA ILE A 170 5.12 -9.79 10.21
C ILE A 170 3.80 -9.66 9.43
N SER A 171 2.66 -9.85 10.10
CA SER A 171 1.33 -9.72 9.47
C SER A 171 1.05 -8.30 8.97
N SER A 172 1.57 -7.28 9.65
CA SER A 172 1.44 -5.89 9.24
C SER A 172 2.29 -5.58 8.01
N ASN A 173 3.55 -6.03 8.00
CA ASN A 173 4.45 -5.90 6.87
C ASN A 173 3.90 -6.62 5.63
N LEU A 174 3.53 -7.89 5.78
CA LEU A 174 2.93 -8.69 4.71
C LEU A 174 1.68 -8.03 4.12
N THR A 175 0.80 -7.52 4.99
CA THR A 175 -0.45 -6.88 4.54
C THR A 175 -0.17 -5.61 3.73
N ARG A 176 0.74 -4.74 4.20
CA ARG A 176 1.04 -3.47 3.52
C ARG A 176 1.75 -3.67 2.19
N THR A 177 2.74 -4.56 2.12
CA THR A 177 3.45 -4.85 0.87
C THR A 177 2.53 -5.46 -0.19
N LEU A 178 1.63 -6.36 0.20
CA LEU A 178 0.66 -6.96 -0.71
C LEU A 178 -0.40 -5.98 -1.22
N LEU A 179 -0.90 -5.09 -0.35
CA LEU A 179 -1.93 -4.13 -0.71
C LEU A 179 -1.41 -3.00 -1.60
N TYR A 180 -0.20 -2.51 -1.31
CA TYR A 180 0.27 -1.26 -1.89
C TYR A 180 1.52 -1.41 -2.75
N GLY A 181 2.30 -2.49 -2.58
CA GLY A 181 3.59 -2.67 -3.24
C GLY A 181 4.73 -1.90 -2.58
N GLU A 182 5.95 -2.34 -2.79
CA GLU A 182 7.16 -1.78 -2.15
C GLU A 182 7.46 -0.33 -2.56
N ASN A 183 7.02 0.08 -3.75
CA ASN A 183 7.27 1.42 -4.30
C ASN A 183 6.15 2.43 -3.96
N HIS A 184 5.20 2.07 -3.12
CA HIS A 184 4.11 2.94 -2.71
C HIS A 184 4.32 3.37 -1.25
N PRO A 185 4.11 4.63 -0.86
CA PRO A 185 4.40 5.12 0.50
C PRO A 185 3.67 4.33 1.60
N TYR A 186 2.54 3.71 1.30
CA TYR A 186 1.82 2.86 2.26
C TYR A 186 2.33 1.42 2.30
N GLY A 187 3.13 1.00 1.31
CA GLY A 187 3.68 -0.35 1.19
C GLY A 187 5.12 -0.51 1.65
N GLU A 188 5.85 0.59 1.81
CA GLU A 188 7.23 0.58 2.26
C GLU A 188 7.38 -0.05 3.65
N VAL A 189 8.44 -0.83 3.83
CA VAL A 189 8.77 -1.52 5.09
C VAL A 189 10.16 -1.12 5.55
N THR A 190 10.28 -0.77 6.83
CA THR A 190 11.55 -0.42 7.45
C THR A 190 12.42 -1.68 7.60
N THR A 191 13.67 -1.60 7.17
CA THR A 191 14.69 -2.64 7.32
C THR A 191 15.93 -2.09 8.00
N ALA A 192 16.87 -2.97 8.37
CA ALA A 192 18.13 -2.54 8.97
C ALA A 192 18.92 -1.64 8.00
N GLU A 193 18.96 -2.03 6.71
CA GLU A 193 19.66 -1.28 5.66
C GLU A 193 19.10 0.13 5.49
N THR A 194 17.74 0.26 5.51
CA THR A 194 17.11 1.59 5.36
C THR A 194 17.41 2.48 6.55
N ILE A 195 17.40 1.94 7.78
CA ILE A 195 17.76 2.70 9.01
C ILE A 195 19.23 3.12 9.00
N GLU A 196 20.14 2.24 8.58
CA GLU A 196 21.56 2.56 8.48
C GLU A 196 21.84 3.67 7.46
N ALA A 197 21.11 3.71 6.37
CA ALA A 197 21.24 4.72 5.31
C ALA A 197 20.77 6.13 5.72
N ILE A 198 19.97 6.26 6.77
CA ILE A 198 19.44 7.56 7.24
C ILE A 198 20.57 8.44 7.77
N THR A 199 20.54 9.71 7.44
CA THR A 199 21.49 10.72 7.91
C THR A 199 20.77 11.89 8.59
N ARG A 200 21.49 12.75 9.30
CA ARG A 200 20.92 13.99 9.88
C ARG A 200 20.28 14.87 8.80
N GLU A 201 20.90 14.95 7.63
CA GLU A 201 20.42 15.76 6.50
C GLU A 201 18.99 15.37 6.08
N ASP A 202 18.60 14.10 6.19
CA ASP A 202 17.26 13.65 5.82
C ASP A 202 16.19 14.26 6.72
N PHE A 203 16.47 14.40 8.02
CA PHE A 203 15.57 15.08 8.97
C PHE A 203 15.51 16.58 8.72
N VAL A 204 16.63 17.22 8.46
CA VAL A 204 16.69 18.65 8.11
C VAL A 204 15.92 18.92 6.83
N ASN A 205 16.12 18.11 5.78
CA ASN A 205 15.45 18.26 4.51
C ASN A 205 13.93 18.05 4.65
N HIS A 206 13.49 17.07 5.43
CA HIS A 206 12.06 16.86 5.70
C HIS A 206 11.45 18.07 6.42
N HIS A 207 12.10 18.56 7.46
CA HIS A 207 11.66 19.75 8.19
C HIS A 207 11.56 20.96 7.27
N ASP A 208 12.63 21.27 6.53
CA ASP A 208 12.72 22.43 5.65
C ASP A 208 11.77 22.37 4.47
N THR A 209 11.36 21.19 4.05
CA THR A 209 10.43 21.00 2.94
C THR A 209 8.98 21.10 3.40
N TYR A 210 8.62 20.37 4.46
CA TYR A 210 7.22 20.12 4.79
C TYR A 210 6.68 20.94 5.96
N PHE A 211 7.52 21.45 6.89
CA PHE A 211 7.03 22.29 7.97
C PHE A 211 6.79 23.71 7.47
N ARG A 212 5.65 23.90 6.80
CA ARG A 212 5.26 25.17 6.15
C ARG A 212 3.83 25.57 6.53
N PRO A 213 3.58 26.89 6.81
CA PRO A 213 2.27 27.35 7.24
C PRO A 213 1.19 27.22 6.17
N ASN A 214 1.55 27.31 4.89
CA ASN A 214 0.60 27.24 3.78
C ASN A 214 0.00 25.86 3.52
N ILE A 215 0.45 24.83 4.22
CA ILE A 215 -0.14 23.49 4.25
C ILE A 215 -0.55 23.08 5.67
N ALA A 216 -0.57 24.04 6.62
CA ALA A 216 -0.75 23.74 8.02
C ALA A 216 -2.10 24.22 8.55
N TYR A 217 -2.61 23.47 9.53
CA TYR A 217 -3.76 23.79 10.35
C TYR A 217 -3.30 23.85 11.80
N LEU A 218 -3.52 25.00 12.47
CA LEU A 218 -3.33 25.13 13.91
C LEU A 218 -4.69 24.96 14.60
N VAL A 219 -4.84 23.87 15.34
CA VAL A 219 -6.06 23.55 16.08
C VAL A 219 -5.85 23.88 17.56
N ILE A 220 -6.62 24.83 18.08
CA ILE A 220 -6.56 25.30 19.48
C ILE A 220 -7.85 24.89 20.18
N VAL A 221 -7.72 24.16 21.29
CA VAL A 221 -8.88 23.65 22.04
C VAL A 221 -8.66 23.88 23.55
N GLY A 222 -9.63 24.46 24.21
CA GLY A 222 -9.59 24.57 25.68
C GLY A 222 -10.09 25.88 26.25
N ASP A 223 -9.60 26.21 27.42
CA ASP A 223 -9.99 27.38 28.23
C ASP A 223 -9.30 28.64 27.68
N ILE A 224 -9.77 29.08 26.52
CA ILE A 224 -9.27 30.25 25.78
C ILE A 224 -10.38 30.78 24.87
N THR A 225 -10.53 32.12 24.78
CA THR A 225 -11.48 32.72 23.84
C THR A 225 -10.88 32.78 22.43
N PRO A 226 -11.71 32.81 21.37
CA PRO A 226 -11.22 32.91 19.98
C PRO A 226 -10.32 34.12 19.76
N GLU A 227 -10.62 35.27 20.32
CA GLU A 227 -9.84 36.51 20.17
C GLU A 227 -8.42 36.34 20.71
N VAL A 228 -8.29 35.75 21.91
CA VAL A 228 -6.99 35.50 22.54
C VAL A 228 -6.21 34.41 21.76
N ALA A 229 -6.89 33.35 21.35
CA ALA A 229 -6.28 32.29 20.59
C ALA A 229 -5.73 32.78 19.25
N LEU A 230 -6.49 33.60 18.52
CA LEU A 230 -6.06 34.19 17.25
C LEU A 230 -4.91 35.18 17.43
N ALA A 231 -4.93 36.01 18.51
CA ALA A 231 -3.82 36.90 18.82
C ALA A 231 -2.53 36.13 19.12
N GLN A 232 -2.62 35.06 19.90
CA GLN A 232 -1.48 34.16 20.15
C GLN A 232 -1.00 33.46 18.86
N ALA A 233 -1.92 33.02 18.02
CA ALA A 233 -1.58 32.40 16.73
C ALA A 233 -0.81 33.39 15.84
N GLU A 234 -1.25 34.65 15.75
CA GLU A 234 -0.55 35.68 14.96
C GLU A 234 0.82 36.01 15.56
N GLU A 235 0.91 36.18 16.89
CA GLU A 235 2.16 36.49 17.59
C GLU A 235 3.23 35.40 17.37
N HIS A 236 2.86 34.12 17.56
CA HIS A 236 3.79 33.02 17.57
C HIS A 236 4.05 32.39 16.18
N PHE A 237 3.07 32.44 15.27
CA PHE A 237 3.13 31.78 13.99
C PHE A 237 2.97 32.70 12.77
N GLY A 238 2.60 33.99 12.94
CA GLY A 238 2.42 34.92 11.82
C GLY A 238 3.68 35.14 10.99
N HIS A 239 4.87 35.04 11.60
CA HIS A 239 6.16 35.17 10.94
C HIS A 239 6.68 33.87 10.29
N TRP A 240 5.98 32.73 10.45
CA TRP A 240 6.34 31.43 9.85
C TRP A 240 6.30 31.52 8.32
N LYS A 241 7.42 31.14 7.66
CA LYS A 241 7.63 31.40 6.25
C LYS A 241 6.95 30.36 5.38
N LYS A 242 6.16 30.81 4.41
CA LYS A 242 5.61 29.97 3.32
C LYS A 242 6.73 29.28 2.55
N GLY A 243 6.44 28.10 2.02
CA GLY A 243 7.35 27.36 1.15
C GLY A 243 6.63 26.63 0.02
N ASN A 244 7.39 26.20 -0.97
CA ASN A 244 6.88 25.31 -1.98
C ASN A 244 6.97 23.87 -1.46
N VAL A 245 5.83 23.20 -1.32
CA VAL A 245 5.76 21.82 -0.84
C VAL A 245 5.49 20.92 -2.03
N PRO A 246 6.29 19.88 -2.27
CA PRO A 246 6.10 18.96 -3.37
C PRO A 246 4.72 18.29 -3.30
N TYR A 247 4.07 18.18 -4.45
CA TYR A 247 2.83 17.42 -4.61
C TYR A 247 3.15 16.18 -5.44
N GLN A 248 3.03 15.01 -4.84
CA GLN A 248 3.27 13.73 -5.49
C GLN A 248 1.95 13.04 -5.81
N ARG A 249 1.84 12.49 -7.03
CA ARG A 249 0.72 11.65 -7.42
C ARG A 249 1.11 10.19 -7.29
N TRP A 250 0.23 9.43 -6.69
CA TRP A 250 0.41 7.99 -6.55
C TRP A 250 -0.62 7.26 -7.40
N GLU A 251 -0.18 6.23 -8.08
CA GLU A 251 -1.08 5.34 -8.79
C GLU A 251 -1.87 4.48 -7.80
N THR A 252 -3.11 4.15 -8.18
CA THR A 252 -3.92 3.25 -7.38
C THR A 252 -3.40 1.82 -7.55
N PRO A 253 -3.01 1.13 -6.47
CA PRO A 253 -2.56 -0.26 -6.55
C PRO A 253 -3.63 -1.16 -7.16
N ALA A 254 -3.20 -2.20 -7.87
CA ALA A 254 -4.12 -3.18 -8.44
C ALA A 254 -4.59 -4.18 -7.38
N ARG A 255 -5.85 -4.64 -7.48
CA ARG A 255 -6.30 -5.80 -6.70
C ARG A 255 -5.68 -7.09 -7.26
N PRO A 256 -5.54 -8.14 -6.45
CA PRO A 256 -5.08 -9.42 -6.95
C PRO A 256 -6.05 -9.99 -7.99
N ILE A 257 -5.52 -10.75 -8.93
CA ILE A 257 -6.34 -11.55 -9.86
C ILE A 257 -6.72 -12.84 -9.12
N GLY A 258 -8.02 -12.98 -8.82
CA GLY A 258 -8.51 -14.11 -8.02
C GLY A 258 -8.22 -13.94 -6.51
N GLN A 259 -8.33 -15.04 -5.79
CA GLN A 259 -7.96 -15.15 -4.39
C GLN A 259 -6.51 -15.58 -4.31
N LYS A 260 -5.67 -14.80 -3.64
CA LYS A 260 -4.27 -15.12 -3.40
C LYS A 260 -4.06 -15.50 -1.94
N VAL A 261 -3.47 -16.65 -1.70
CA VAL A 261 -3.08 -17.10 -0.36
C VAL A 261 -1.60 -16.83 -0.15
N CYS A 262 -1.29 -16.03 0.86
CA CYS A 262 0.04 -15.53 1.17
C CYS A 262 0.39 -15.93 2.61
N LEU A 263 1.37 -16.81 2.78
CA LEU A 263 1.82 -17.34 4.07
C LEU A 263 3.21 -16.79 4.42
N ALA A 264 3.35 -16.14 5.56
CA ALA A 264 4.64 -15.92 6.20
C ALA A 264 4.81 -16.99 7.28
N PRO A 265 5.61 -18.05 7.03
CA PRO A 265 5.76 -19.16 7.98
C PRO A 265 6.54 -18.70 9.21
N LEU A 266 6.00 -19.03 10.39
CA LEU A 266 6.63 -18.77 11.68
C LEU A 266 6.68 -20.07 12.48
N GLU A 267 7.89 -20.62 12.59
CA GLU A 267 8.14 -21.87 13.30
C GLU A 267 7.75 -21.77 14.78
N GLY A 268 7.15 -22.84 15.29
CA GLY A 268 6.70 -22.90 16.69
C GLY A 268 5.45 -22.08 17.03
N SER A 269 4.86 -21.41 16.04
CA SER A 269 3.59 -20.70 16.24
C SER A 269 2.45 -21.69 16.50
N VAL A 270 1.68 -21.45 17.56
CA VAL A 270 0.49 -22.26 17.93
C VAL A 270 -0.81 -21.66 17.39
N GLN A 271 -0.74 -20.44 16.85
CA GLN A 271 -1.86 -19.73 16.27
C GLN A 271 -1.48 -19.17 14.89
N SER A 272 -2.48 -19.02 14.05
CA SER A 272 -2.41 -18.33 12.78
C SER A 272 -3.05 -16.96 12.91
N ILE A 273 -2.32 -15.89 12.55
CA ILE A 273 -2.91 -14.57 12.33
C ILE A 273 -3.43 -14.52 10.91
N LEU A 274 -4.75 -14.49 10.77
CA LEU A 274 -5.43 -14.43 9.48
C LEU A 274 -5.91 -13.02 9.19
N LYS A 275 -5.66 -12.54 7.96
CA LYS A 275 -6.31 -11.34 7.41
C LYS A 275 -6.78 -11.62 5.98
N LEU A 276 -8.03 -11.25 5.71
CA LEU A 276 -8.61 -11.22 4.37
C LEU A 276 -8.72 -9.75 3.98
N THR A 277 -7.99 -9.31 2.95
CA THR A 277 -7.82 -7.88 2.68
C THR A 277 -7.75 -7.55 1.19
N HIS A 278 -8.24 -6.39 0.84
CA HIS A 278 -8.10 -5.78 -0.50
C HIS A 278 -8.22 -4.25 -0.42
N ILE A 279 -7.73 -3.55 -1.44
CA ILE A 279 -7.86 -2.10 -1.55
C ILE A 279 -9.31 -1.68 -1.83
N VAL A 280 -9.68 -0.51 -1.30
CA VAL A 280 -11.02 0.08 -1.45
C VAL A 280 -10.88 1.55 -1.84
N ASN A 281 -11.51 1.94 -2.95
CA ASN A 281 -11.58 3.35 -3.33
C ASN A 281 -12.78 4.01 -2.62
N LEU A 282 -12.58 4.40 -1.37
CA LEU A 282 -13.57 5.10 -0.55
C LEU A 282 -12.90 6.33 0.08
N ARG A 283 -13.20 7.50 -0.46
CA ARG A 283 -12.60 8.77 0.00
C ARG A 283 -13.41 9.39 1.13
N PRO A 284 -12.78 10.19 2.02
CA PRO A 284 -13.49 11.01 2.98
C PRO A 284 -14.57 11.86 2.29
N GLY A 285 -15.76 11.98 2.90
CA GLY A 285 -16.88 12.71 2.32
C GLY A 285 -17.67 11.99 1.22
N SER A 286 -17.28 10.75 0.84
CA SER A 286 -18.07 9.94 -0.09
C SER A 286 -19.50 9.76 0.40
N GLU A 287 -20.47 9.84 -0.51
CA GLU A 287 -21.89 9.59 -0.21
C GLU A 287 -22.14 8.19 0.38
N ASP A 288 -21.30 7.23 0.03
CA ASP A 288 -21.38 5.86 0.53
C ASP A 288 -20.75 5.67 1.92
N ALA A 289 -19.99 6.64 2.44
CA ALA A 289 -19.17 6.46 3.65
C ALA A 289 -19.99 6.02 4.88
N ILE A 290 -21.19 6.60 5.08
CA ILE A 290 -22.07 6.24 6.20
C ILE A 290 -22.64 4.84 6.00
N ALA A 291 -23.16 4.52 4.80
CA ALA A 291 -23.68 3.21 4.50
C ALA A 291 -22.63 2.09 4.63
N VAL A 292 -21.40 2.36 4.15
CA VAL A 292 -20.25 1.46 4.31
C VAL A 292 -19.89 1.27 5.78
N SER A 293 -19.93 2.32 6.59
CA SER A 293 -19.67 2.24 8.03
C SER A 293 -20.73 1.37 8.74
N VAL A 294 -22.02 1.54 8.40
CA VAL A 294 -23.10 0.70 8.93
C VAL A 294 -22.93 -0.76 8.48
N MET A 295 -22.67 -0.99 7.20
CA MET A 295 -22.41 -2.32 6.64
C MET A 295 -21.27 -3.02 7.37
N ASN A 296 -20.13 -2.35 7.52
CA ASN A 296 -18.98 -2.90 8.21
C ASN A 296 -19.26 -3.14 9.71
N SER A 297 -20.04 -2.28 10.36
CA SER A 297 -20.44 -2.48 11.75
C SER A 297 -21.25 -3.76 11.94
N ILE A 298 -22.14 -4.10 10.98
CA ILE A 298 -22.91 -5.36 10.97
C ILE A 298 -22.00 -6.54 10.65
N LEU A 299 -21.02 -6.40 9.75
CA LEU A 299 -20.11 -7.50 9.37
C LEU A 299 -19.18 -7.86 10.53
N GLY A 300 -18.39 -6.92 11.01
CA GLY A 300 -17.37 -7.20 12.03
C GLY A 300 -16.81 -5.97 12.75
N GLY A 301 -17.26 -4.76 12.41
CA GLY A 301 -16.85 -3.51 13.08
C GLY A 301 -17.63 -3.23 14.37
N GLY A 302 -18.79 -3.83 14.57
CA GLY A 302 -19.55 -3.79 15.82
C GLY A 302 -18.86 -4.64 16.89
N ALA A 303 -19.02 -4.25 18.18
CA ALA A 303 -18.30 -4.93 19.27
C ALA A 303 -18.55 -6.45 19.26
N PHE A 304 -19.57 -6.92 20.02
CA PHE A 304 -19.88 -8.36 20.11
C PHE A 304 -21.02 -8.82 19.19
N SER A 305 -21.71 -7.89 18.54
CA SER A 305 -22.89 -8.15 17.70
C SER A 305 -22.57 -8.34 16.22
N GLY A 306 -21.32 -8.13 15.79
CA GLY A 306 -20.90 -8.33 14.40
C GLY A 306 -21.01 -9.78 13.96
N ARG A 307 -21.41 -10.04 12.71
CA ARG A 307 -21.58 -11.40 12.16
C ARG A 307 -20.31 -12.24 12.30
N LEU A 308 -19.14 -11.67 12.03
CA LEU A 308 -17.85 -12.37 12.20
C LEU A 308 -17.63 -12.80 13.64
N MET A 309 -17.93 -11.93 14.62
CA MET A 309 -17.78 -12.26 16.03
C MET A 309 -18.76 -13.37 16.43
N GLN A 310 -20.02 -13.28 16.03
CA GLN A 310 -21.02 -14.30 16.34
C GLN A 310 -20.66 -15.65 15.73
N ASN A 311 -20.26 -15.68 14.47
CA ASN A 311 -19.90 -16.90 13.77
C ASN A 311 -18.60 -17.52 14.33
N LEU A 312 -17.46 -16.84 14.20
CA LEU A 312 -16.15 -17.45 14.48
C LEU A 312 -15.87 -17.62 15.98
N ARG A 313 -16.41 -16.72 16.83
CA ARG A 313 -16.19 -16.80 18.30
C ARG A 313 -17.29 -17.56 19.00
N GLU A 314 -18.55 -17.07 18.90
CA GLU A 314 -19.65 -17.59 19.73
C GLU A 314 -20.11 -18.97 19.24
N ASP A 315 -20.31 -19.15 17.92
CA ASP A 315 -20.82 -20.39 17.36
C ASP A 315 -19.75 -21.46 17.16
N LYS A 316 -18.57 -21.07 16.65
CA LYS A 316 -17.49 -22.00 16.24
C LYS A 316 -16.34 -22.11 17.27
N ALA A 317 -16.18 -21.14 18.16
CA ALA A 317 -15.09 -21.09 19.13
C ALA A 317 -13.68 -21.22 18.49
N PHE A 318 -13.49 -20.65 17.30
CA PHE A 318 -12.21 -20.69 16.59
C PHE A 318 -11.22 -19.64 17.11
N THR A 319 -11.73 -18.54 17.67
CA THR A 319 -10.97 -17.36 18.07
C THR A 319 -11.56 -16.70 19.31
N TYR A 320 -10.78 -15.84 19.96
CA TYR A 320 -11.27 -14.91 20.98
C TYR A 320 -11.90 -13.64 20.38
N GLY A 321 -11.70 -13.38 19.11
CA GLY A 321 -12.31 -12.25 18.42
C GLY A 321 -12.07 -12.26 16.93
N ALA A 322 -13.13 -12.02 16.15
CA ALA A 322 -13.08 -11.82 14.72
C ALA A 322 -13.70 -10.46 14.37
N ARG A 323 -13.03 -9.67 13.57
CA ARG A 323 -13.42 -8.29 13.27
C ARG A 323 -13.22 -7.95 11.80
N SER A 324 -13.84 -6.85 11.37
CA SER A 324 -13.56 -6.21 10.09
C SER A 324 -13.47 -4.69 10.21
N SER A 325 -12.72 -4.08 9.31
CA SER A 325 -12.70 -2.63 9.13
C SER A 325 -12.65 -2.27 7.65
N ILE A 326 -13.22 -1.12 7.32
CA ILE A 326 -13.05 -0.47 6.02
C ILE A 326 -12.57 0.95 6.31
N SER A 327 -11.42 1.31 5.73
CA SER A 327 -10.86 2.65 5.87
C SER A 327 -11.29 3.55 4.73
N THR A 328 -11.60 4.82 5.08
CA THR A 328 -11.62 5.91 4.11
C THR A 328 -10.25 6.57 4.10
N ASP A 329 -9.73 6.84 2.91
CA ASP A 329 -8.43 7.47 2.75
C ASP A 329 -8.44 8.42 1.54
N PRO A 330 -7.77 9.60 1.59
CA PRO A 330 -7.70 10.52 0.47
C PRO A 330 -7.07 9.92 -0.79
N LEU A 331 -6.17 8.96 -0.63
CA LEU A 331 -5.48 8.28 -1.72
C LEU A 331 -6.14 6.95 -2.03
N ILE A 332 -6.06 5.98 -1.11
CA ILE A 332 -6.64 4.65 -1.27
C ILE A 332 -6.84 3.96 0.09
N GLY A 333 -8.07 3.59 0.40
CA GLY A 333 -8.41 2.82 1.60
C GLY A 333 -8.27 1.31 1.40
N SER A 334 -8.59 0.57 2.46
CA SER A 334 -8.58 -0.90 2.46
C SER A 334 -9.76 -1.47 3.23
N PHE A 335 -10.16 -2.68 2.85
CA PHE A 335 -10.96 -3.59 3.66
C PHE A 335 -10.02 -4.61 4.31
N VAL A 336 -10.25 -4.92 5.56
CA VAL A 336 -9.61 -6.03 6.25
C VAL A 336 -10.61 -6.74 7.16
N ALA A 337 -10.69 -8.08 7.07
CA ALA A 337 -11.32 -8.94 8.05
C ALA A 337 -10.22 -9.81 8.68
N TYR A 338 -10.20 -9.96 10.00
CA TYR A 338 -9.06 -10.57 10.69
C TYR A 338 -9.48 -11.29 11.98
N ALA A 339 -8.71 -12.32 12.31
CA ALA A 339 -8.74 -13.03 13.57
C ALA A 339 -7.43 -13.79 13.83
N ASP A 340 -7.13 -14.02 15.10
CA ASP A 340 -6.10 -14.96 15.53
C ASP A 340 -6.79 -16.28 15.88
N VAL A 341 -6.43 -17.35 15.19
CA VAL A 341 -7.08 -18.66 15.31
C VAL A 341 -6.06 -19.76 15.63
N ARG A 342 -6.51 -20.87 16.23
CA ARG A 342 -5.63 -22.05 16.36
C ARG A 342 -5.29 -22.61 14.97
N ASN A 343 -4.08 -23.15 14.83
CA ASN A 343 -3.60 -23.68 13.53
C ASN A 343 -4.53 -24.74 12.93
N GLU A 344 -5.12 -25.62 13.78
CA GLU A 344 -5.99 -26.72 13.31
C GLU A 344 -7.31 -26.24 12.67
N VAL A 345 -7.69 -24.98 12.88
CA VAL A 345 -8.95 -24.40 12.35
C VAL A 345 -8.71 -23.25 11.39
N THR A 346 -7.48 -23.10 10.89
CA THR A 346 -7.11 -21.98 10.01
C THR A 346 -7.93 -21.97 8.71
N ASP A 347 -8.05 -23.11 8.04
CA ASP A 347 -8.85 -23.29 6.81
C ASP A 347 -10.36 -23.09 7.05
N SER A 348 -10.84 -23.63 8.17
CA SER A 348 -12.23 -23.48 8.59
C SER A 348 -12.56 -22.01 8.89
N ALA A 349 -11.64 -21.28 9.51
CA ALA A 349 -11.80 -19.85 9.77
C ALA A 349 -11.84 -19.04 8.46
N VAL A 350 -10.98 -19.35 7.48
CA VAL A 350 -11.04 -18.72 6.14
C VAL A 350 -12.39 -19.00 5.47
N THR A 351 -12.90 -20.24 5.57
CA THR A 351 -14.22 -20.62 5.04
C THR A 351 -15.32 -19.75 5.64
N GLU A 352 -15.33 -19.57 6.97
CA GLU A 352 -16.35 -18.79 7.64
C GLU A 352 -16.22 -17.28 7.38
N PHE A 353 -15.02 -16.74 7.26
CA PHE A 353 -14.80 -15.37 6.80
C PHE A 353 -15.40 -15.15 5.41
N MET A 354 -15.08 -16.02 4.46
CA MET A 354 -15.58 -15.94 3.09
C MET A 354 -17.11 -16.12 3.03
N TYR A 355 -17.66 -16.99 3.88
CA TYR A 355 -19.10 -17.18 4.01
C TYR A 355 -19.79 -15.88 4.44
N GLU A 356 -19.35 -15.24 5.53
CA GLU A 356 -19.99 -14.02 6.04
C GLU A 356 -19.81 -12.82 5.09
N ILE A 357 -18.65 -12.70 4.42
CA ILE A 357 -18.44 -11.66 3.40
C ILE A 357 -19.41 -11.86 2.22
N ARG A 358 -19.52 -13.08 1.70
CA ARG A 358 -20.45 -13.39 0.59
C ARG A 358 -21.90 -13.24 1.01
N ARG A 359 -22.24 -13.64 2.21
CA ARG A 359 -23.57 -13.47 2.79
C ARG A 359 -23.96 -11.98 2.87
N MET A 360 -23.00 -11.09 3.27
CA MET A 360 -23.24 -9.65 3.29
C MET A 360 -23.55 -9.08 1.89
N ILE A 361 -22.95 -9.65 0.84
CA ILE A 361 -23.16 -9.25 -0.56
C ILE A 361 -24.50 -9.74 -1.11
N HIS A 362 -24.88 -11.01 -0.80
CA HIS A 362 -25.97 -11.70 -1.49
C HIS A 362 -27.28 -11.71 -0.70
N GLU A 363 -27.20 -11.61 0.62
CA GLU A 363 -28.39 -11.66 1.49
C GLU A 363 -28.66 -10.30 2.11
N PRO A 364 -29.91 -9.83 2.08
CA PRO A 364 -30.29 -8.61 2.78
C PRO A 364 -30.08 -8.79 4.29
N VAL A 365 -29.66 -7.74 4.96
CA VAL A 365 -29.56 -7.72 6.42
C VAL A 365 -30.98 -7.67 7.02
N ASP A 366 -31.18 -8.31 8.17
CA ASP A 366 -32.45 -8.23 8.87
C ASP A 366 -32.66 -6.83 9.48
N SER A 367 -33.91 -6.43 9.61
CA SER A 367 -34.31 -5.10 10.09
C SER A 367 -33.91 -4.85 11.56
N ALA A 368 -33.84 -5.90 12.38
CA ALA A 368 -33.45 -5.80 13.78
C ALA A 368 -31.95 -5.48 13.90
N SER A 369 -31.10 -6.17 13.15
CA SER A 369 -29.66 -5.91 13.08
C SER A 369 -29.35 -4.50 12.61
N LEU A 370 -30.05 -4.03 11.56
CA LEU A 370 -29.89 -2.66 11.07
C LEU A 370 -30.31 -1.63 12.12
N SER A 371 -31.48 -1.84 12.75
CA SER A 371 -32.00 -0.94 13.80
C SER A 371 -31.07 -0.88 15.02
N MET A 372 -30.57 -2.03 15.48
CA MET A 372 -29.61 -2.12 16.59
C MET A 372 -28.32 -1.40 16.26
N THR A 373 -27.78 -1.60 15.06
CA THR A 373 -26.54 -0.96 14.61
C THR A 373 -26.69 0.57 14.53
N LYS A 374 -27.79 1.07 13.96
CA LYS A 374 -28.07 2.51 13.93
C LYS A 374 -28.16 3.09 15.34
N SER A 375 -28.86 2.41 16.26
CA SER A 375 -28.97 2.85 17.66
C SER A 375 -27.60 2.90 18.37
N TYR A 376 -26.77 1.89 18.17
CA TYR A 376 -25.41 1.84 18.69
C TYR A 376 -24.54 2.98 18.14
N MET A 377 -24.57 3.20 16.81
CA MET A 377 -23.79 4.26 16.17
C MET A 377 -24.25 5.65 16.58
N THR A 378 -25.58 5.85 16.72
CA THR A 378 -26.17 7.10 17.25
C THR A 378 -25.66 7.39 18.64
N GLY A 379 -25.72 6.41 19.55
CA GLY A 379 -25.23 6.57 20.92
C GLY A 379 -23.72 6.80 21.00
N SER A 380 -22.95 6.14 20.15
CA SER A 380 -21.50 6.30 20.05
C SER A 380 -21.12 7.68 19.54
N PHE A 381 -21.82 8.17 18.51
CA PHE A 381 -21.62 9.52 17.98
C PHE A 381 -21.96 10.60 19.01
N ALA A 382 -23.14 10.51 19.65
CA ALA A 382 -23.54 11.46 20.68
C ALA A 382 -22.52 11.54 21.84
N ARG A 383 -22.04 10.40 22.32
CA ARG A 383 -21.02 10.32 23.37
C ARG A 383 -19.68 10.92 22.91
N SER A 384 -19.30 10.77 21.64
CA SER A 384 -18.05 11.32 21.13
C SER A 384 -18.02 12.86 21.19
N LEU A 385 -19.17 13.53 21.14
CA LEU A 385 -19.31 14.99 21.22
C LEU A 385 -19.08 15.57 22.63
N GLU A 386 -19.04 14.74 23.67
CA GLU A 386 -18.66 15.18 25.01
C GLU A 386 -17.19 15.66 25.05
N SER A 387 -16.37 15.23 24.08
CA SER A 387 -14.97 15.66 23.95
C SER A 387 -14.86 16.88 23.03
N PRO A 388 -14.34 18.02 23.52
CA PRO A 388 -14.08 19.19 22.68
C PRO A 388 -13.13 18.90 21.52
N GLY A 389 -12.20 17.97 21.71
CA GLY A 389 -11.29 17.50 20.66
C GLY A 389 -12.01 16.82 19.48
N THR A 390 -13.19 16.24 19.70
CA THR A 390 -14.02 15.70 18.61
C THR A 390 -14.60 16.82 17.74
N VAL A 391 -15.09 17.89 18.38
CA VAL A 391 -15.60 19.08 17.65
C VAL A 391 -14.48 19.69 16.81
N ALA A 392 -13.30 19.87 17.41
CA ALA A 392 -12.12 20.39 16.70
C ALA A 392 -11.70 19.52 15.52
N ARG A 393 -11.72 18.18 15.69
CA ARG A 393 -11.44 17.25 14.60
C ARG A 393 -12.49 17.33 13.48
N PHE A 394 -13.76 17.56 13.81
CA PHE A 394 -14.80 17.76 12.80
C PHE A 394 -14.55 19.04 12.00
N ALA A 395 -14.25 20.15 12.67
CA ALA A 395 -13.89 21.39 12.01
C ALA A 395 -12.63 21.22 11.12
N LEU A 396 -11.60 20.56 11.64
CA LEU A 396 -10.39 20.24 10.87
C LEU A 396 -10.71 19.38 9.62
N ASN A 397 -11.54 18.35 9.75
CA ASN A 397 -11.88 17.47 8.62
C ASN A 397 -12.74 18.19 7.57
N ILE A 398 -13.63 19.10 7.97
CA ILE A 398 -14.39 19.94 7.05
C ILE A 398 -13.42 20.72 6.16
N GLU A 399 -12.41 21.36 6.75
CA GLU A 399 -11.40 22.12 6.03
C GLU A 399 -10.47 21.25 5.17
N ARG A 400 -9.94 20.14 5.73
CA ARG A 400 -8.99 19.26 5.06
C ARG A 400 -9.58 18.56 3.86
N TYR A 401 -10.82 18.08 4.00
CA TYR A 401 -11.48 17.26 2.99
C TYR A 401 -12.51 18.03 2.17
N ASN A 402 -12.60 19.35 2.38
CA ASN A 402 -13.57 20.23 1.73
C ASN A 402 -15.00 19.66 1.83
N LEU A 403 -15.38 19.24 3.05
CA LEU A 403 -16.70 18.72 3.33
C LEU A 403 -17.72 19.86 3.43
N PRO A 404 -19.03 19.59 3.21
CA PRO A 404 -20.08 20.54 3.54
C PRO A 404 -20.00 20.97 5.02
N GLU A 405 -20.27 22.23 5.34
CA GLU A 405 -20.22 22.75 6.72
C GLU A 405 -21.15 21.98 7.66
N ASP A 406 -22.28 21.51 7.16
CA ASP A 406 -23.29 20.73 7.87
C ASP A 406 -23.03 19.22 7.89
N TYR A 407 -21.89 18.74 7.38
CA TYR A 407 -21.59 17.32 7.20
C TYR A 407 -21.81 16.50 8.48
N TYR A 408 -21.29 16.97 9.60
CA TYR A 408 -21.44 16.31 10.90
C TYR A 408 -22.76 16.64 11.59
N ALA A 409 -23.32 17.81 11.36
CA ALA A 409 -24.65 18.18 11.90
C ALA A 409 -25.77 17.28 11.32
N THR A 410 -25.67 16.94 10.04
CA THR A 410 -26.62 16.06 9.34
C THR A 410 -26.29 14.58 9.45
N TYR A 411 -25.22 14.20 10.15
CA TYR A 411 -24.75 12.82 10.23
C TYR A 411 -25.83 11.85 10.74
N LEU A 412 -26.54 12.19 11.83
CA LEU A 412 -27.56 11.31 12.40
C LEU A 412 -28.80 11.19 11.52
N GLU A 413 -29.17 12.25 10.81
CA GLU A 413 -30.26 12.21 9.83
C GLU A 413 -29.89 11.23 8.71
N LYS A 414 -28.70 11.36 8.11
CA LYS A 414 -28.17 10.48 7.08
C LYS A 414 -28.04 9.03 7.58
N LEU A 415 -27.54 8.82 8.79
CA LEU A 415 -27.44 7.51 9.42
C LEU A 415 -28.82 6.84 9.55
N ASN A 416 -29.83 7.59 10.00
CA ASN A 416 -31.21 7.07 10.15
C ASN A 416 -31.88 6.78 8.80
N ALA A 417 -31.53 7.50 7.75
CA ALA A 417 -32.04 7.29 6.40
C ALA A 417 -31.51 6.02 5.71
N ILE A 418 -30.37 5.43 6.17
CA ILE A 418 -29.79 4.22 5.55
C ILE A 418 -30.79 3.08 5.55
N THR A 419 -30.98 2.44 4.41
CA THR A 419 -31.91 1.32 4.19
C THR A 419 -31.15 -0.02 4.10
N ILE A 420 -31.91 -1.13 4.08
CA ILE A 420 -31.37 -2.48 3.85
C ILE A 420 -30.77 -2.56 2.44
N GLU A 421 -31.41 -1.92 1.47
CA GLU A 421 -30.97 -1.85 0.08
C GLU A 421 -29.66 -1.08 -0.06
N ASP A 422 -29.47 0.00 0.72
CA ASP A 422 -28.19 0.72 0.76
C ASP A 422 -27.06 -0.17 1.27
N ILE A 423 -27.30 -0.94 2.33
CA ILE A 423 -26.31 -1.87 2.87
C ILE A 423 -25.92 -2.90 1.82
N GLN A 424 -26.89 -3.50 1.13
CA GLN A 424 -26.61 -4.49 0.09
C GLN A 424 -25.85 -3.87 -1.10
N ARG A 425 -26.26 -2.69 -1.53
CA ARG A 425 -25.61 -1.94 -2.61
C ARG A 425 -24.15 -1.65 -2.30
N VAL A 426 -23.83 -1.14 -1.10
CA VAL A 426 -22.43 -0.86 -0.74
C VAL A 426 -21.63 -2.13 -0.49
N ALA A 427 -22.23 -3.21 0.02
CA ALA A 427 -21.57 -4.50 0.13
C ALA A 427 -21.15 -5.03 -1.25
N GLN A 428 -22.04 -5.00 -2.24
CA GLN A 428 -21.72 -5.40 -3.62
C GLN A 428 -20.66 -4.52 -4.27
N LYS A 429 -20.67 -3.22 -3.97
CA LYS A 429 -19.71 -2.26 -4.53
C LYS A 429 -18.31 -2.40 -3.94
N TYR A 430 -18.20 -2.55 -2.63
CA TYR A 430 -16.95 -2.42 -1.91
C TYR A 430 -16.32 -3.74 -1.42
N LEU A 431 -17.09 -4.81 -1.16
CA LEU A 431 -16.54 -6.11 -0.80
C LEU A 431 -16.23 -6.93 -2.06
N LYS A 432 -15.00 -7.42 -2.16
CA LYS A 432 -14.49 -8.13 -3.36
C LYS A 432 -13.84 -9.46 -2.99
N PRO A 433 -14.64 -10.45 -2.52
CA PRO A 433 -14.11 -11.74 -2.06
C PRO A 433 -13.38 -12.54 -3.13
N ASP A 434 -13.63 -12.27 -4.42
CA ASP A 434 -12.98 -12.96 -5.53
C ASP A 434 -11.71 -12.25 -6.03
N GLN A 435 -11.34 -11.12 -5.41
CA GLN A 435 -10.13 -10.33 -5.69
C GLN A 435 -9.50 -9.90 -4.36
N ILE A 436 -9.09 -10.88 -3.54
CA ILE A 436 -8.69 -10.68 -2.16
C ILE A 436 -7.39 -11.40 -1.85
N PHE A 437 -6.57 -10.79 -1.02
CA PHE A 437 -5.44 -11.45 -0.36
C PHE A 437 -5.94 -12.14 0.91
N ILE A 438 -5.60 -13.40 1.06
CA ILE A 438 -5.78 -14.21 2.29
C ILE A 438 -4.37 -14.35 2.87
N THR A 439 -4.04 -13.52 3.85
CA THR A 439 -2.73 -13.55 4.48
C THR A 439 -2.78 -14.37 5.75
N CYS A 440 -1.74 -15.16 5.97
CA CYS A 440 -1.56 -15.98 7.16
C CYS A 440 -0.13 -15.81 7.70
N VAL A 441 -0.01 -15.59 8.99
CA VAL A 441 1.27 -15.73 9.71
C VAL A 441 1.07 -16.83 10.75
N GLY A 442 1.77 -17.94 10.61
CA GLY A 442 1.55 -19.10 11.47
C GLY A 442 2.49 -20.27 11.15
N SER A 443 2.18 -21.46 11.68
CA SER A 443 2.96 -22.67 11.40
C SER A 443 3.04 -22.96 9.88
N PRO A 444 4.20 -23.38 9.34
CA PRO A 444 4.31 -23.86 7.97
C PRO A 444 3.29 -24.94 7.61
N ASP A 445 2.89 -25.76 8.56
CA ASP A 445 1.97 -26.90 8.37
C ASP A 445 0.59 -26.49 7.85
N VAL A 446 0.17 -25.22 8.04
CA VAL A 446 -1.13 -24.74 7.56
C VAL A 446 -1.17 -24.51 6.04
N ALA A 447 -0.03 -24.52 5.35
CA ALA A 447 0.06 -24.24 3.93
C ALA A 447 -0.85 -25.15 3.08
N GLU A 448 -0.81 -26.47 3.35
CA GLU A 448 -1.57 -27.45 2.57
C GLU A 448 -3.09 -27.25 2.75
N SER A 449 -3.55 -26.96 3.96
CA SER A 449 -4.96 -26.73 4.26
C SER A 449 -5.49 -25.42 3.65
N LEU A 450 -4.61 -24.45 3.43
CA LEU A 450 -4.93 -23.15 2.81
C LEU A 450 -4.92 -23.19 1.27
N ARG A 451 -4.25 -24.15 0.65
CA ARG A 451 -4.12 -24.28 -0.81
C ARG A 451 -5.44 -24.23 -1.59
N PRO A 452 -6.55 -24.85 -1.13
CA PRO A 452 -7.84 -24.81 -1.85
C PRO A 452 -8.44 -23.41 -2.00
N PHE A 453 -8.01 -22.43 -1.20
CA PHE A 453 -8.49 -21.05 -1.28
C PHE A 453 -7.72 -20.21 -2.31
N ALA A 454 -6.56 -20.68 -2.76
CA ALA A 454 -5.80 -20.00 -3.80
C ALA A 454 -6.37 -20.28 -5.18
N THR A 455 -6.75 -19.26 -5.94
CA THR A 455 -7.21 -19.43 -7.34
C THR A 455 -6.16 -20.09 -8.23
N SER A 456 -4.87 -19.86 -7.94
CA SER A 456 -3.74 -20.51 -8.60
C SER A 456 -3.49 -21.95 -8.15
N GLY A 457 -4.13 -22.39 -7.05
CA GLY A 457 -3.81 -23.65 -6.38
C GLY A 457 -2.46 -23.66 -5.64
N GLN A 458 -1.84 -22.49 -5.44
CA GLN A 458 -0.54 -22.34 -4.78
C GLN A 458 -0.61 -21.37 -3.63
N VAL A 459 0.08 -21.67 -2.52
CA VAL A 459 0.32 -20.78 -1.40
C VAL A 459 1.65 -20.09 -1.65
N GLU A 460 1.60 -18.75 -1.76
CA GLU A 460 2.81 -17.93 -1.93
C GLU A 460 3.47 -17.72 -0.56
N LEU A 461 4.78 -17.95 -0.46
CA LEU A 461 5.54 -17.80 0.80
C LEU A 461 6.22 -16.44 0.87
N PHE A 462 6.27 -15.88 2.08
CA PHE A 462 6.85 -14.55 2.34
C PHE A 462 7.75 -14.57 3.57
N ASP A 463 8.69 -13.64 3.65
CA ASP A 463 9.52 -13.42 4.83
C ASP A 463 8.86 -12.45 5.82
N ALA A 464 9.56 -12.12 6.92
CA ALA A 464 9.08 -11.22 7.96
C ALA A 464 8.88 -9.77 7.50
N TYR A 465 9.48 -9.38 6.39
CA TYR A 465 9.36 -8.06 5.78
C TYR A 465 8.32 -7.98 4.67
N GLY A 466 7.62 -9.10 4.39
CA GLY A 466 6.62 -9.19 3.33
C GLY A 466 7.22 -9.33 1.93
N LYS A 467 8.50 -9.71 1.82
CA LYS A 467 9.13 -10.05 0.54
C LYS A 467 8.82 -11.51 0.20
N GLN A 468 8.47 -11.75 -1.05
CA GLN A 468 8.13 -13.10 -1.49
C GLN A 468 9.35 -14.02 -1.42
N LYS A 469 9.23 -15.14 -0.71
CA LYS A 469 10.21 -16.22 -0.70
C LYS A 469 9.96 -17.11 -1.90
N ILE A 470 10.88 -17.10 -2.84
CA ILE A 470 10.85 -18.01 -3.98
C ILE A 470 11.65 -19.25 -3.60
N GLU A 471 10.97 -20.39 -3.38
CA GLU A 471 11.65 -21.65 -3.15
C GLU A 471 12.27 -22.15 -4.47
N ARG A 472 13.60 -22.20 -4.50
CA ARG A 472 14.37 -22.73 -5.60
C ARG A 472 15.08 -24.00 -5.16
N LYS A 473 14.92 -25.07 -5.94
CA LYS A 473 15.72 -26.28 -5.75
C LYS A 473 17.09 -26.07 -6.40
N GLU A 474 18.13 -26.64 -5.81
CA GLU A 474 19.46 -26.61 -6.41
C GLU A 474 19.46 -27.34 -7.75
N ALA A 475 19.97 -26.71 -8.78
CA ALA A 475 20.12 -27.30 -10.11
C ALA A 475 21.44 -28.10 -10.15
N THR A 476 21.38 -29.37 -9.80
CA THR A 476 22.58 -30.26 -9.80
C THR A 476 22.82 -30.88 -11.14
N GLY A 477 24.09 -31.01 -11.55
CA GLY A 477 24.50 -31.70 -12.76
C GLY A 477 24.29 -30.95 -14.07
N VAL A 478 23.93 -29.66 -14.00
CA VAL A 478 23.75 -28.77 -15.16
C VAL A 478 24.59 -27.50 -14.99
N THR A 479 24.93 -26.89 -16.12
CA THR A 479 25.64 -25.61 -16.17
C THR A 479 24.85 -24.59 -16.99
N ILE A 480 25.12 -23.29 -16.82
CA ILE A 480 24.53 -22.24 -17.62
C ILE A 480 24.65 -22.52 -19.12
N GLU A 481 25.86 -22.93 -19.57
CA GLU A 481 26.12 -23.29 -20.97
C GLU A 481 25.30 -24.47 -21.41
N SER A 482 25.11 -25.52 -20.55
CA SER A 482 24.32 -26.68 -20.90
C SER A 482 22.84 -26.38 -21.05
N ILE A 483 22.30 -25.48 -20.21
CA ILE A 483 20.90 -25.02 -20.27
C ILE A 483 20.67 -24.16 -21.53
N ALA A 484 21.57 -23.19 -21.77
CA ALA A 484 21.49 -22.37 -22.98
C ALA A 484 21.63 -23.22 -24.27
N THR A 485 22.52 -24.20 -24.26
CA THR A 485 22.68 -25.16 -25.38
C THR A 485 21.41 -25.97 -25.59
N ALA A 486 20.81 -26.51 -24.52
CA ALA A 486 19.55 -27.24 -24.60
C ALA A 486 18.42 -26.37 -25.20
N HIS A 487 18.37 -25.11 -24.85
CA HIS A 487 17.43 -24.17 -25.47
C HIS A 487 17.69 -24.03 -26.99
N TYR A 488 18.94 -23.79 -27.40
CA TYR A 488 19.25 -23.69 -28.83
C TYR A 488 19.00 -25.00 -29.57
N ASP A 489 19.24 -26.16 -28.96
CA ASP A 489 18.91 -27.43 -29.54
C ASP A 489 17.39 -27.61 -29.69
N ALA A 490 16.61 -27.19 -28.70
CA ALA A 490 15.15 -27.22 -28.76
C ALA A 490 14.58 -26.33 -29.87
N ILE A 491 15.21 -25.18 -30.16
CA ILE A 491 14.76 -24.30 -31.26
C ILE A 491 15.40 -24.58 -32.61
N GLY A 492 16.10 -25.72 -32.79
CA GLY A 492 16.60 -26.16 -34.08
C GLY A 492 18.10 -26.35 -34.19
N GLY A 493 18.85 -26.15 -33.13
CA GLY A 493 20.28 -26.35 -33.00
C GLY A 493 21.12 -25.08 -33.16
N ALA A 494 22.07 -24.86 -32.22
CA ALA A 494 22.94 -23.69 -32.19
C ALA A 494 23.67 -23.42 -33.52
N LYS A 495 24.09 -24.47 -34.25
CA LYS A 495 24.73 -24.34 -35.58
C LYS A 495 23.79 -23.78 -36.65
N LYS A 496 22.47 -24.03 -36.58
CA LYS A 496 21.50 -23.47 -37.53
C LYS A 496 21.17 -22.04 -37.15
N VAL A 497 20.93 -21.79 -35.86
CA VAL A 497 20.63 -20.45 -35.33
C VAL A 497 21.79 -19.50 -35.62
N SER A 498 23.05 -19.88 -35.42
CA SER A 498 24.24 -19.07 -35.72
C SER A 498 24.43 -18.77 -37.23
N LYS A 499 23.78 -19.48 -38.11
CA LYS A 499 23.79 -19.19 -39.56
C LYS A 499 22.73 -18.20 -40.01
N ILE A 500 21.84 -17.80 -39.12
CA ILE A 500 20.89 -16.73 -39.39
C ILE A 500 21.66 -15.43 -39.56
N LYS A 501 21.57 -14.84 -40.75
CA LYS A 501 22.26 -13.57 -41.08
C LYS A 501 21.36 -12.35 -40.96
N SER A 502 20.05 -12.59 -40.96
CA SER A 502 19.05 -11.54 -40.83
C SER A 502 17.69 -12.16 -40.56
N TRP A 503 16.82 -11.41 -39.97
CA TRP A 503 15.38 -11.68 -39.93
C TRP A 503 14.56 -10.42 -40.15
N VAL A 504 13.33 -10.61 -40.66
CA VAL A 504 12.26 -9.62 -40.65
C VAL A 504 11.03 -10.28 -40.03
N LYS A 505 10.52 -9.69 -38.97
CA LYS A 505 9.32 -10.13 -38.26
C LYS A 505 8.25 -9.07 -38.48
N SER A 506 7.04 -9.46 -38.85
CA SER A 506 5.92 -8.52 -38.91
C SER A 506 4.67 -9.08 -38.25
N GLY A 507 3.82 -8.19 -37.77
CA GLY A 507 2.62 -8.58 -37.04
C GLY A 507 1.90 -7.38 -36.44
N SER A 508 1.34 -7.58 -35.26
CA SER A 508 0.63 -6.54 -34.52
C SER A 508 1.05 -6.53 -33.05
N VAL A 509 0.98 -5.38 -32.42
CA VAL A 509 1.09 -5.21 -30.98
C VAL A 509 -0.19 -4.59 -30.44
N GLU A 510 -0.74 -5.20 -29.41
CA GLU A 510 -1.92 -4.76 -28.66
C GLU A 510 -1.48 -4.18 -27.32
N PHE A 511 -1.85 -2.91 -27.07
CA PHE A 511 -1.58 -2.20 -25.81
C PHE A 511 -2.82 -2.17 -24.94
N ALA A 512 -2.72 -2.66 -23.69
CA ALA A 512 -3.77 -2.60 -22.68
C ALA A 512 -5.16 -3.10 -23.14
N GLY A 513 -5.20 -4.02 -24.11
CA GLY A 513 -6.44 -4.61 -24.64
C GLY A 513 -7.32 -3.68 -25.51
N SER A 514 -6.84 -2.47 -25.84
CA SER A 514 -7.70 -1.47 -26.50
C SER A 514 -7.11 -0.82 -27.75
N MET A 515 -5.78 -0.75 -27.89
CA MET A 515 -5.13 -0.14 -29.04
C MET A 515 -4.23 -1.15 -29.75
N THR A 516 -4.36 -1.27 -31.09
CA THR A 516 -3.55 -2.18 -31.89
C THR A 516 -2.72 -1.37 -32.88
N PHE A 517 -1.40 -1.65 -32.90
CA PHE A 517 -0.45 -1.07 -33.85
C PHE A 517 0.13 -2.17 -34.75
N GLY A 518 0.55 -1.81 -35.92
CA GLY A 518 1.41 -2.65 -36.73
C GLY A 518 2.80 -2.78 -36.08
N TYR A 519 3.39 -3.95 -36.14
CA TYR A 519 4.71 -4.28 -35.61
C TYR A 519 5.61 -4.80 -36.74
N GLU A 520 6.81 -4.24 -36.89
CA GLU A 520 7.87 -4.76 -37.75
C GLU A 520 9.20 -4.68 -37.01
N GLN A 521 9.97 -5.78 -37.03
CA GLN A 521 11.35 -5.80 -36.56
C GLN A 521 12.24 -6.39 -37.65
N SER A 522 13.27 -5.64 -38.04
CA SER A 522 14.30 -6.05 -38.97
C SER A 522 15.65 -6.09 -38.29
N ALA A 523 16.39 -7.18 -38.34
CA ALA A 523 17.74 -7.28 -37.77
C ALA A 523 18.70 -7.97 -38.73
N SER A 524 19.91 -7.46 -38.83
CA SER A 524 21.03 -8.01 -39.61
C SER A 524 22.22 -8.30 -38.70
N PHE A 525 22.77 -9.50 -38.85
CA PHE A 525 23.95 -9.99 -38.11
C PHE A 525 25.18 -10.15 -39.04
N LYS A 526 25.11 -9.59 -40.25
CA LYS A 526 26.20 -9.67 -41.23
C LYS A 526 27.34 -8.74 -40.83
N LYS A 527 28.57 -9.24 -40.79
CA LYS A 527 29.78 -8.45 -40.57
C LYS A 527 29.80 -7.22 -41.52
N GLY A 528 29.90 -6.03 -40.93
CA GLY A 528 29.88 -4.75 -41.65
C GLY A 528 28.48 -4.17 -41.97
N ALA A 529 27.41 -4.84 -41.47
CA ALA A 529 26.03 -4.37 -41.56
C ALA A 529 25.21 -4.96 -40.42
N VAL A 530 25.72 -4.84 -39.18
CA VAL A 530 25.04 -5.29 -37.98
C VAL A 530 24.13 -4.18 -37.48
N GLY A 531 22.88 -4.50 -37.24
CA GLY A 531 21.91 -3.55 -36.70
C GLY A 531 20.52 -4.15 -36.59
N SER A 532 19.70 -3.54 -35.76
CA SER A 532 18.28 -3.86 -35.56
C SER A 532 17.44 -2.60 -35.67
N ASN A 533 16.23 -2.75 -36.16
CA ASN A 533 15.21 -1.71 -36.22
C ASN A 533 13.85 -2.31 -35.87
N THR A 534 13.21 -1.74 -34.87
CA THR A 534 11.87 -2.12 -34.43
C THR A 534 10.93 -0.93 -34.62
N SER A 535 9.84 -1.12 -35.37
CA SER A 535 8.88 -0.08 -35.71
C SER A 535 7.45 -0.45 -35.30
N TYR A 536 6.76 0.53 -34.73
CA TYR A 536 5.34 0.47 -34.41
C TYR A 536 4.59 1.47 -35.30
N SER A 537 3.53 1.02 -35.97
CA SER A 537 2.81 1.85 -36.95
C SER A 537 1.30 1.85 -36.69
N MET A 538 0.64 2.98 -36.99
CA MET A 538 -0.81 3.13 -36.97
C MET A 538 -1.28 3.61 -38.34
N SER A 539 -2.24 2.92 -38.94
CA SER A 539 -2.76 3.26 -40.28
C SER A 539 -1.65 3.40 -41.35
N GLY A 540 -0.58 2.60 -41.22
CA GLY A 540 0.55 2.62 -42.18
C GLY A 540 1.59 3.72 -41.94
N GLN A 541 1.41 4.58 -40.93
CA GLN A 541 2.37 5.60 -40.54
C GLN A 541 3.17 5.12 -39.31
N SER A 542 4.51 5.20 -39.37
CA SER A 542 5.37 4.89 -38.23
C SER A 542 5.16 5.90 -37.10
N MET A 543 4.92 5.40 -35.92
CA MET A 543 4.71 6.19 -34.69
C MET A 543 5.98 6.22 -33.82
N ILE A 544 6.60 5.06 -33.68
CA ILE A 544 7.84 4.89 -32.91
C ILE A 544 8.74 3.94 -33.69
N THR A 545 10.00 4.31 -33.81
CA THR A 545 11.03 3.45 -34.40
C THR A 545 12.26 3.46 -33.52
N THR A 546 12.71 2.28 -33.11
CA THR A 546 13.95 2.09 -32.34
C THR A 546 14.99 1.44 -33.24
N THR A 547 16.16 2.04 -33.39
CA THR A 547 17.30 1.48 -34.14
C THR A 547 18.46 1.26 -33.17
N VAL A 548 19.07 0.08 -33.23
CA VAL A 548 20.24 -0.31 -32.42
C VAL A 548 21.34 -0.81 -33.34
N THR A 549 22.55 -0.31 -33.12
CA THR A 549 23.77 -0.71 -33.85
C THR A 549 24.91 -0.94 -32.84
N PRO A 550 26.05 -1.52 -33.24
CA PRO A 550 27.21 -1.62 -32.36
C PRO A 550 27.76 -0.26 -31.90
N GLU A 551 27.48 0.82 -32.62
CA GLU A 551 27.97 2.18 -32.35
C GLU A 551 27.01 3.00 -31.48
N GLY A 552 25.76 2.57 -31.33
CA GLY A 552 24.76 3.33 -30.55
C GLY A 552 23.33 2.95 -30.86
N GLY A 553 22.40 3.72 -30.33
CA GLY A 553 20.99 3.58 -30.57
C GLY A 553 20.28 4.92 -30.83
N LYS A 554 19.09 4.85 -31.44
CA LYS A 554 18.19 5.99 -31.57
C LYS A 554 16.73 5.57 -31.47
N VAL A 555 15.92 6.42 -30.88
CA VAL A 555 14.47 6.34 -30.91
C VAL A 555 13.92 7.53 -31.67
N ASP A 556 13.10 7.26 -32.67
CA ASP A 556 12.36 8.28 -33.43
C ASP A 556 10.87 8.13 -33.04
N GLN A 557 10.32 9.15 -32.41
CA GLN A 557 8.91 9.22 -32.03
C GLN A 557 8.26 10.36 -32.87
N MET A 558 7.60 9.98 -33.97
CA MET A 558 6.89 10.91 -34.84
C MET A 558 7.78 12.08 -35.34
N GLY A 559 9.05 11.81 -35.64
CA GLY A 559 10.02 12.80 -36.13
C GLY A 559 10.83 13.49 -35.03
N GLN A 560 10.59 13.19 -33.77
CA GLN A 560 11.46 13.58 -32.66
C GLN A 560 12.48 12.47 -32.43
N VAL A 561 13.73 12.74 -32.75
CA VAL A 561 14.82 11.76 -32.66
C VAL A 561 15.63 12.00 -31.39
N GLN A 562 15.75 10.96 -30.57
CA GLN A 562 16.64 10.89 -29.41
C GLN A 562 17.68 9.81 -29.66
N SER A 563 18.96 10.18 -29.60
CA SER A 563 20.09 9.25 -29.74
C SER A 563 20.74 8.98 -28.42
N PHE A 564 21.28 7.77 -28.27
CA PHE A 564 22.05 7.32 -27.09
C PHE A 564 23.21 6.45 -27.58
N ASP A 565 24.40 6.69 -27.05
CA ASP A 565 25.66 6.07 -27.48
C ASP A 565 26.34 5.27 -26.37
N GLU A 566 25.85 5.36 -25.14
CA GLU A 566 26.35 4.62 -23.98
C GLU A 566 25.20 4.31 -22.99
N GLY A 567 25.49 3.48 -22.00
CA GLY A 567 24.58 3.11 -20.92
C GLY A 567 24.19 1.63 -20.93
N SER A 568 23.64 1.18 -19.81
CA SER A 568 23.25 -0.23 -19.57
C SER A 568 22.10 -0.67 -20.50
N GLU A 569 21.16 0.22 -20.79
CA GLU A 569 20.03 -0.06 -21.68
C GLU A 569 20.50 -0.33 -23.13
N LEU A 570 21.45 0.44 -23.64
CA LEU A 570 22.02 0.21 -24.96
C LEU A 570 22.78 -1.13 -25.01
N LYS A 571 23.57 -1.43 -24.00
CA LYS A 571 24.29 -2.73 -23.91
C LYS A 571 23.31 -3.91 -23.90
N TYR A 572 22.21 -3.77 -23.16
CA TYR A 572 21.17 -4.78 -23.12
C TYR A 572 20.51 -4.99 -24.51
N MET A 573 20.14 -3.93 -25.19
CA MET A 573 19.59 -4.00 -26.55
C MET A 573 20.59 -4.59 -27.53
N GLN A 574 21.85 -4.18 -27.47
CA GLN A 574 22.91 -4.74 -28.31
C GLN A 574 23.08 -6.24 -28.06
N TRP A 575 23.10 -6.69 -26.82
CA TRP A 575 23.19 -8.09 -26.46
C TRP A 575 22.01 -8.91 -27.00
N THR A 576 20.77 -8.47 -26.75
CA THR A 576 19.57 -9.24 -27.08
C THR A 576 19.15 -9.14 -28.57
N GLU A 577 19.44 -8.03 -29.23
CA GLU A 577 18.95 -7.75 -30.60
C GLU A 577 20.00 -7.95 -31.70
N LEU A 578 21.29 -7.84 -31.39
CA LEU A 578 22.35 -7.93 -32.37
C LEU A 578 23.03 -9.30 -32.46
N SER A 579 22.59 -10.28 -31.67
CA SER A 579 23.12 -11.65 -31.70
C SER A 579 21.99 -12.68 -31.72
N PRO A 580 21.92 -13.58 -32.71
CA PRO A 580 20.95 -14.66 -32.68
C PRO A 580 21.27 -15.73 -31.61
N ASN A 581 22.50 -15.74 -31.05
CA ASN A 581 22.95 -16.61 -29.97
C ASN A 581 23.23 -15.87 -28.67
N PHE A 582 22.46 -14.84 -28.39
CA PHE A 582 22.73 -13.90 -27.29
C PHE A 582 22.92 -14.61 -25.93
N LEU A 583 22.22 -15.69 -25.64
CA LEU A 583 22.35 -16.43 -24.38
C LEU A 583 23.73 -17.10 -24.18
N LEU A 584 24.49 -17.35 -25.26
CA LEU A 584 25.83 -17.91 -25.18
C LEU A 584 26.94 -16.87 -25.25
N ASN A 585 26.62 -15.64 -25.70
CA ASN A 585 27.59 -14.57 -25.95
C ASN A 585 27.47 -13.41 -24.94
N TYR A 586 26.80 -13.62 -23.81
CA TYR A 586 26.50 -12.57 -22.82
C TYR A 586 27.79 -11.86 -22.32
N SER A 587 28.88 -12.59 -22.13
CA SER A 587 30.14 -12.02 -21.67
C SER A 587 30.83 -11.08 -22.68
N GLU A 588 30.55 -11.24 -23.99
CA GLU A 588 31.06 -10.33 -25.03
C GLU A 588 30.45 -8.92 -24.92
N TYR A 589 29.28 -8.81 -24.27
CA TYR A 589 28.56 -7.57 -24.04
C TYR A 589 28.70 -7.02 -22.62
N GLY A 590 29.59 -7.66 -21.80
CA GLY A 590 29.86 -7.20 -20.43
C GLY A 590 28.82 -7.67 -19.41
N PHE A 591 28.08 -8.78 -19.68
CA PHE A 591 27.19 -9.41 -18.72
C PHE A 591 27.86 -10.58 -18.03
N SER A 592 27.55 -10.78 -16.77
CA SER A 592 27.80 -11.99 -15.99
C SER A 592 26.53 -12.84 -15.93
N ALA A 593 26.66 -14.13 -15.61
CA ALA A 593 25.51 -15.02 -15.49
C ALA A 593 25.63 -15.89 -14.24
N GLU A 594 24.51 -16.11 -13.56
CA GLU A 594 24.37 -16.94 -12.37
C GLU A 594 23.24 -17.95 -12.57
N LEU A 595 23.46 -19.22 -12.19
CA LEU A 595 22.44 -20.26 -12.15
C LEU A 595 21.74 -20.20 -10.80
N LEU A 596 20.50 -19.68 -10.79
CA LEU A 596 19.73 -19.49 -9.56
C LEU A 596 19.07 -20.77 -9.03
N GLY A 597 18.97 -21.83 -9.84
CA GLY A 597 18.35 -23.09 -9.46
C GLY A 597 17.14 -23.48 -10.31
N ILE A 598 16.23 -24.25 -9.70
CA ILE A 598 14.98 -24.73 -10.31
C ILE A 598 13.82 -24.13 -9.55
N GLU A 599 12.88 -23.51 -10.26
CA GLU A 599 11.63 -22.97 -9.73
C GLU A 599 10.44 -23.69 -10.36
N ASN A 600 9.42 -24.00 -9.57
CA ASN A 600 8.17 -24.56 -10.07
C ASN A 600 7.13 -23.46 -10.17
N ILE A 601 6.62 -23.20 -11.38
CA ILE A 601 5.54 -22.23 -11.62
C ILE A 601 4.35 -22.99 -12.22
N ASN A 602 3.24 -23.02 -11.50
CA ASN A 602 2.00 -23.68 -11.94
C ASN A 602 2.18 -25.17 -12.35
N GLY A 603 3.06 -25.90 -11.67
CA GLY A 603 3.32 -27.31 -11.94
C GLY A 603 4.37 -27.58 -13.01
N VAL A 604 4.93 -26.56 -13.64
CA VAL A 604 6.02 -26.64 -14.61
C VAL A 604 7.34 -26.25 -13.96
N GLU A 605 8.37 -27.07 -14.09
CA GLU A 605 9.71 -26.78 -13.55
C GLU A 605 10.58 -26.06 -14.59
N TYR A 606 11.29 -25.03 -14.12
CA TYR A 606 12.14 -24.18 -14.94
C TYR A 606 13.56 -24.12 -14.35
N TYR A 607 14.58 -24.20 -15.19
CA TYR A 607 15.91 -23.70 -14.84
C TYR A 607 15.93 -22.18 -14.93
N LEU A 608 16.53 -21.51 -13.95
CA LEU A 608 16.66 -20.07 -13.91
C LEU A 608 18.09 -19.63 -14.06
N ILE A 609 18.35 -18.81 -15.07
CA ILE A 609 19.64 -18.12 -15.24
C ILE A 609 19.38 -16.64 -15.11
N GLN A 610 20.12 -15.97 -14.20
CA GLN A 610 20.13 -14.53 -14.07
C GLN A 610 21.36 -13.96 -14.75
N TYR A 611 21.13 -12.96 -15.58
CA TYR A 611 22.20 -12.17 -16.21
C TYR A 611 22.21 -10.77 -15.60
N SER A 612 23.39 -10.27 -15.27
CA SER A 612 23.58 -8.93 -14.71
C SER A 612 24.73 -8.20 -15.41
N ASN A 613 24.65 -6.89 -15.51
CA ASN A 613 25.75 -6.06 -15.94
C ASN A 613 26.65 -5.69 -14.73
N ASP A 614 27.85 -5.13 -15.00
CA ASP A 614 28.87 -4.86 -14.00
C ASP A 614 28.44 -3.88 -12.88
N ASP A 615 27.40 -3.08 -13.09
CA ASP A 615 26.88 -2.11 -12.14
C ASP A 615 25.54 -2.54 -11.50
N ASP A 616 25.09 -3.78 -11.75
CA ASP A 616 23.80 -4.35 -11.29
C ASP A 616 22.58 -3.46 -11.59
N SER A 617 22.72 -2.52 -12.52
CA SER A 617 21.61 -1.62 -12.91
C SER A 617 20.52 -2.34 -13.70
N THR A 618 20.86 -3.49 -14.29
CA THR A 618 19.93 -4.34 -15.04
C THR A 618 20.11 -5.79 -14.65
N LEU A 619 19.02 -6.42 -14.24
CA LEU A 619 18.95 -7.84 -13.89
C LEU A 619 17.92 -8.52 -14.79
N ASP A 620 18.38 -9.54 -15.54
CA ASP A 620 17.54 -10.35 -16.42
C ASP A 620 17.50 -11.79 -15.95
N THR A 621 16.33 -12.28 -15.56
CA THR A 621 16.14 -13.68 -15.19
C THR A 621 15.38 -14.42 -16.29
N TYR A 622 16.01 -15.43 -16.87
CA TYR A 622 15.46 -16.27 -17.92
C TYR A 622 15.03 -17.62 -17.37
N TYR A 623 13.82 -18.04 -17.70
CA TYR A 623 13.18 -19.27 -17.23
C TYR A 623 13.10 -20.27 -18.39
N PHE A 624 13.87 -21.34 -18.31
CA PHE A 624 13.91 -22.41 -19.32
C PHE A 624 13.11 -23.60 -18.82
N GLU A 625 12.02 -23.95 -19.52
CA GLU A 625 11.20 -25.11 -19.20
C GLU A 625 12.04 -26.38 -19.29
N ILE A 626 12.13 -27.17 -18.21
CA ILE A 626 13.03 -28.31 -18.12
C ILE A 626 12.67 -29.39 -19.13
N GLU A 627 11.37 -29.67 -19.31
CA GLU A 627 10.89 -30.73 -20.21
C GLU A 627 11.15 -30.40 -21.68
N SER A 628 10.93 -29.19 -22.12
CA SER A 628 11.04 -28.78 -23.53
C SER A 628 12.38 -28.14 -23.89
N GLY A 629 13.13 -27.64 -22.92
CA GLY A 629 14.31 -26.80 -23.12
C GLY A 629 13.98 -25.37 -23.61
N LEU A 630 12.72 -25.01 -23.80
CA LEU A 630 12.34 -23.73 -24.37
C LEU A 630 12.40 -22.62 -23.32
N LEU A 631 12.84 -21.42 -23.74
CA LEU A 631 12.67 -20.20 -22.98
C LEU A 631 11.17 -19.84 -22.96
N ARG A 632 10.57 -19.76 -21.79
CA ARG A 632 9.15 -19.47 -21.63
C ARG A 632 8.88 -18.13 -21.01
N ILE A 633 9.75 -17.68 -20.10
CA ILE A 633 9.57 -16.44 -19.35
C ILE A 633 10.92 -15.74 -19.27
N SER A 634 10.92 -14.42 -19.41
CA SER A 634 12.03 -13.59 -18.95
C SER A 634 11.49 -12.47 -18.06
N LYS A 635 12.25 -12.12 -17.03
CA LYS A 635 11.97 -10.98 -16.15
C LYS A 635 13.15 -10.03 -16.23
N ASN A 636 12.90 -8.84 -16.75
CA ASN A 636 13.86 -7.74 -16.78
C ASN A 636 13.55 -6.79 -15.63
N THR A 637 14.54 -6.52 -14.81
CA THR A 637 14.45 -5.54 -13.72
C THR A 637 15.50 -4.47 -13.96
N SER A 638 15.03 -3.23 -14.12
CA SER A 638 15.90 -2.06 -14.31
C SER A 638 15.69 -1.05 -13.19
N ASN A 639 16.80 -0.50 -12.70
CA ASN A 639 16.82 0.55 -11.70
C ASN A 639 17.03 1.90 -12.39
N SER A 640 16.15 2.85 -12.12
CA SER A 640 16.24 4.23 -12.63
C SER A 640 16.04 5.23 -11.49
N GLU A 641 16.30 6.51 -11.74
CA GLU A 641 16.00 7.59 -10.77
C GLU A 641 14.52 7.62 -10.34
N GLY A 642 13.62 7.04 -11.14
CA GLY A 642 12.19 6.90 -10.84
C GLY A 642 11.81 5.64 -10.04
N GLY A 643 12.77 4.78 -9.69
CA GLY A 643 12.58 3.53 -8.98
C GLY A 643 12.86 2.28 -9.81
N THR A 644 12.67 1.11 -9.22
CA THR A 644 12.86 -0.20 -9.85
C THR A 644 11.62 -0.59 -10.66
N VAL A 645 11.82 -0.90 -11.94
CA VAL A 645 10.74 -1.39 -12.84
C VAL A 645 11.06 -2.82 -13.23
N THR A 646 10.10 -3.72 -13.00
CA THR A 646 10.19 -5.12 -13.44
C THR A 646 9.19 -5.37 -14.57
N SER A 647 9.69 -5.83 -15.71
CA SER A 647 8.89 -6.28 -16.86
C SER A 647 9.00 -7.80 -17.00
N THR A 648 7.86 -8.47 -17.09
CA THR A 648 7.81 -9.92 -17.33
C THR A 648 7.35 -10.19 -18.76
N MET A 649 8.11 -10.99 -19.50
CA MET A 649 7.77 -11.42 -20.86
C MET A 649 7.49 -12.92 -20.88
N GLU A 650 6.40 -13.32 -21.52
CA GLU A 650 6.03 -14.72 -21.75
C GLU A 650 6.12 -15.04 -23.24
N TYR A 651 6.86 -16.09 -23.58
CA TYR A 651 7.09 -16.56 -24.95
C TYR A 651 6.20 -17.76 -25.28
N ASN A 652 5.22 -17.54 -26.16
CA ASN A 652 4.17 -18.51 -26.46
C ASN A 652 4.12 -18.87 -27.96
N LYS A 653 3.40 -19.96 -28.28
CA LYS A 653 3.10 -20.40 -29.65
C LYS A 653 4.35 -20.58 -30.52
N TYR A 654 5.30 -21.36 -30.03
CA TYR A 654 6.47 -21.76 -30.85
C TYR A 654 6.04 -22.53 -32.08
N ILE A 655 6.46 -22.08 -33.26
CA ILE A 655 6.21 -22.77 -34.54
C ILE A 655 7.51 -22.98 -35.32
N ASP A 656 7.52 -24.00 -36.17
CA ASP A 656 8.62 -24.26 -37.10
C ASP A 656 8.54 -23.32 -38.31
N LEU A 657 9.59 -22.51 -38.51
CA LEU A 657 9.72 -21.59 -39.65
C LEU A 657 10.19 -22.29 -40.95
N GLY A 658 10.41 -23.57 -40.90
CA GLY A 658 11.11 -24.37 -41.90
C GLY A 658 12.53 -24.76 -41.43
N ASP A 659 13.04 -25.85 -41.93
CA ASP A 659 14.32 -26.43 -41.52
C ASP A 659 14.45 -26.75 -40.02
N GLY A 660 13.33 -26.83 -39.29
CA GLY A 660 13.29 -27.15 -37.86
C GLY A 660 13.72 -26.01 -36.93
N ILE A 661 13.65 -24.76 -37.39
CA ILE A 661 13.89 -23.58 -36.54
C ILE A 661 12.57 -23.15 -35.89
N LEU A 662 12.47 -23.28 -34.59
CA LEU A 662 11.31 -22.84 -33.83
C LEU A 662 11.42 -21.34 -33.43
N PHE A 663 10.28 -20.65 -33.51
CA PHE A 663 10.19 -19.26 -33.16
C PHE A 663 8.88 -18.94 -32.39
N PRO A 664 8.90 -18.13 -31.32
CA PRO A 664 7.68 -17.75 -30.59
C PRO A 664 6.89 -16.71 -31.43
N LEU A 665 5.61 -17.00 -31.71
CA LEU A 665 4.73 -16.08 -32.45
C LEU A 665 3.93 -15.16 -31.55
N GLU A 666 3.92 -15.39 -30.25
CA GLU A 666 3.23 -14.51 -29.32
C GLU A 666 4.16 -14.22 -28.14
N VAL A 667 4.40 -12.93 -27.90
CA VAL A 667 5.15 -12.45 -26.74
C VAL A 667 4.22 -11.51 -25.97
N LYS A 668 3.90 -11.88 -24.72
CA LYS A 668 3.15 -11.05 -23.79
C LYS A 668 4.12 -10.38 -22.85
N THR A 669 4.00 -9.09 -22.68
CA THR A 669 4.80 -8.30 -21.75
C THR A 669 3.89 -7.64 -20.73
N GLN A 670 4.22 -7.81 -19.44
CA GLN A 670 3.58 -7.12 -18.34
C GLN A 670 4.62 -6.23 -17.66
N SER A 671 4.38 -4.92 -17.60
CA SER A 671 5.23 -3.94 -16.92
C SER A 671 4.35 -3.07 -16.04
N GLY A 672 4.37 -3.33 -14.72
CA GLY A 672 3.41 -2.73 -13.80
C GLY A 672 1.95 -2.96 -14.24
N PRO A 673 1.11 -1.92 -14.33
CA PRO A 673 -0.28 -2.04 -14.78
C PRO A 673 -0.43 -2.18 -16.30
N GLN A 674 0.64 -1.95 -17.06
CA GLN A 674 0.61 -1.97 -18.51
C GLN A 674 0.88 -3.38 -19.04
N SER A 675 0.05 -3.84 -19.96
CA SER A 675 0.27 -5.08 -20.68
C SER A 675 0.33 -4.84 -22.17
N THR A 676 1.26 -5.52 -22.84
CA THR A 676 1.34 -5.55 -24.29
C THR A 676 1.37 -6.98 -24.78
N THR A 677 0.79 -7.22 -25.97
CA THR A 677 0.88 -8.53 -26.63
C THR A 677 1.33 -8.33 -28.07
N VAL A 678 2.54 -8.75 -28.36
CA VAL A 678 3.06 -8.82 -29.75
C VAL A 678 2.62 -10.14 -30.36
N ARG A 679 1.89 -10.08 -31.47
CA ARG A 679 1.51 -11.25 -32.27
C ARG A 679 2.22 -11.16 -33.61
N ILE A 680 3.15 -12.07 -33.84
CA ILE A 680 3.94 -12.15 -35.05
C ILE A 680 3.17 -12.99 -36.07
N SER A 681 2.92 -12.43 -37.24
CA SER A 681 2.21 -13.07 -38.35
C SER A 681 3.16 -13.69 -39.38
N THR A 682 4.33 -13.05 -39.59
CA THR A 682 5.34 -13.55 -40.51
C THR A 682 6.74 -13.42 -39.91
N VAL A 683 7.60 -14.39 -40.16
CA VAL A 683 9.04 -14.34 -39.88
C VAL A 683 9.78 -14.80 -41.12
N GLU A 684 10.63 -13.94 -41.67
CA GLU A 684 11.51 -14.25 -42.79
C GLU A 684 12.95 -14.24 -42.30
N ILE A 685 13.66 -15.34 -42.49
CA ILE A 685 15.07 -15.49 -42.13
C ILE A 685 15.97 -15.41 -43.37
N ASN A 686 17.18 -14.88 -43.20
CA ASN A 686 18.19 -14.72 -44.26
C ASN A 686 17.72 -13.85 -45.46
N THR A 687 16.75 -12.99 -45.23
CA THR A 687 16.27 -12.05 -46.24
C THR A 687 17.21 -10.84 -46.36
N THR A 688 17.15 -10.09 -47.48
CA THR A 688 17.96 -8.89 -47.67
C THR A 688 17.30 -7.73 -46.96
N ILE A 689 18.01 -7.10 -46.04
CA ILE A 689 17.56 -5.87 -45.36
C ILE A 689 18.27 -4.67 -45.98
N ASP A 690 17.52 -3.60 -46.24
CA ASP A 690 18.09 -2.33 -46.65
C ASP A 690 18.96 -1.77 -45.52
N PRO A 691 20.28 -1.56 -45.73
CA PRO A 691 21.17 -1.06 -44.71
C PRO A 691 20.74 0.28 -44.11
N SER A 692 20.02 1.13 -44.86
CA SER A 692 19.52 2.40 -44.36
C SER A 692 18.45 2.25 -43.25
N LYS A 693 17.75 1.12 -43.20
CA LYS A 693 16.77 0.84 -42.14
C LYS A 693 17.42 0.51 -40.79
N ILE A 694 18.65 -0.02 -40.80
CA ILE A 694 19.36 -0.53 -39.62
C ILE A 694 20.63 0.27 -39.29
N SER A 695 20.71 1.52 -39.74
CA SER A 695 21.81 2.48 -39.46
C SER A 695 21.31 3.66 -38.64
N LEU A 696 22.24 4.22 -37.83
CA LEU A 696 21.97 5.44 -37.04
C LEU A 696 21.79 6.67 -37.90
#